data_1dbce1c38926865f8e42f523e2ed06b3
#
_entry.id   1dbce1c38926865f8e42f523e2ed06b3
#
_cell.length_a   1.000
_cell.length_b   1.000
_cell.length_c   1.000
_cell.angle_alpha   90.00
_cell.angle_beta   90.00
_cell.angle_gamma   90.00
#
_symmetry.space_group_name_H-M   'P 1'
#
loop_
_entity.id
_entity.type
_entity.pdbx_description
1 polymer ?
#
loop_
_entity_poly.entity_id
_entity_poly.type
_entity_poly.pdbx_seq_one_letter_code
_entity_poly.pdbx_strand_id
1 'polypeptide(L)'
;MSEATSKGGHKRALLIGCPVAGLKAPARDLETMKTILDAYEFSCTAVQNATRGQILDHLEGIIKTTNATDAVVVYFSGHGGLVEKTGEVNAIRPVQFLIPYDFSDTTKGDFRGITDVELSQYLRRITDKTENVTLILDCCHAARMARLKATVKTVDPEVYDEVFVHIQNMLGDGTLDGGGHHERNPRLLTIAASAQTESAYEQPFGEEQRSVLTEALERVLLRRDAYGNPSIGCWRSVMRSVRDRIKATCPQQFPQIEGDDTRFTFSLEKASLSGALPFSFDRENGPVLEGGRLHGVEAGDTYAVLPGLDERFDSNRQIAEVTVDMVGPVKSRVVLKDWDLIGRVEKHARSGMRAFPRKKIGSLPVAVRLGKASKQLNGRIDGSPFLCKAEDNDTFPFATIKNKDSEVELWSHESGESSLLGRWQVTGNRVDARCVSEIVDRLESMARSRHLLSLARQVEPTSLSHQVGVQVGRVRYGQPDTSGHEGGLVITEGDRIFIKLRNNGETTVLVTIFEICAGSVMMLTSATPSGRELRPNEEYTFGELDMIFGTLQGSQVDWPGSVPKNGRRLFENIVVVVTPSRLDMDLRCLETGPGAAKGADRGARELDAPSLSEFIDNIGSNSTRDVRTQQTYVEFGMRVVSFELNHN
;
A
#
# COMPACT_ATOMS: atom_id res chain seq x y z
N MET A 1 -34.13 -5.16 29.88
CA MET A 1 -33.06 -4.14 29.91
C MET A 1 -31.81 -4.83 30.42
N SER A 2 -30.97 -5.32 29.54
CA SER A 2 -29.61 -5.78 29.87
C SER A 2 -28.68 -4.95 29.00
N GLU A 3 -27.93 -4.07 29.66
CA GLU A 3 -26.85 -3.30 29.06
C GLU A 3 -25.76 -4.28 28.59
N ALA A 4 -25.72 -4.51 27.30
CA ALA A 4 -24.54 -5.08 26.66
C ALA A 4 -23.53 -3.94 26.54
N THR A 5 -22.73 -3.72 27.58
CA THR A 5 -21.49 -2.95 27.49
C THR A 5 -20.57 -3.64 26.51
N SER A 6 -20.46 -3.09 25.30
CA SER A 6 -19.39 -3.45 24.37
C SER A 6 -18.08 -3.09 25.06
N LYS A 7 -17.35 -4.07 25.57
CA LYS A 7 -15.98 -3.88 26.02
C LYS A 7 -15.14 -3.55 24.79
N GLY A 8 -14.96 -2.26 24.50
CA GLY A 8 -13.96 -1.81 23.53
C GLY A 8 -12.58 -2.35 23.95
N GLY A 9 -11.80 -2.80 22.97
CA GLY A 9 -10.42 -3.26 23.22
C GLY A 9 -9.55 -2.14 23.80
N HIS A 10 -8.49 -2.50 24.50
CA HIS A 10 -7.52 -1.53 25.01
C HIS A 10 -6.62 -1.00 23.87
N LYS A 11 -6.33 0.30 23.92
CA LYS A 11 -5.37 0.93 23.01
C LYS A 11 -4.07 1.17 23.76
N ARG A 12 -2.97 0.53 23.30
CA ARG A 12 -1.65 0.58 23.95
C ARG A 12 -0.59 1.06 22.98
N ALA A 13 0.33 1.88 23.47
CA ALA A 13 1.46 2.33 22.69
C ALA A 13 2.77 2.21 23.46
N LEU A 14 3.82 1.71 22.78
CA LEU A 14 5.21 1.74 23.23
C LEU A 14 5.96 2.78 22.42
N LEU A 15 6.49 3.80 23.09
CA LEU A 15 7.24 4.88 22.49
C LEU A 15 8.70 4.78 22.93
N ILE A 16 9.62 4.58 21.96
CA ILE A 16 11.04 4.31 22.21
C ILE A 16 11.85 5.47 21.65
N GLY A 17 12.64 6.12 22.49
CA GLY A 17 13.52 7.22 22.10
C GLY A 17 14.99 6.94 22.41
N CYS A 18 15.83 6.95 21.38
CA CYS A 18 17.26 6.68 21.47
C CYS A 18 18.08 7.85 20.92
N PRO A 19 18.37 8.91 21.73
CA PRO A 19 19.14 10.07 21.32
C PRO A 19 20.66 9.75 21.28
N VAL A 20 21.07 8.86 20.38
CA VAL A 20 22.47 8.43 20.22
C VAL A 20 23.16 9.31 19.17
N ALA A 21 24.48 9.43 19.24
CA ALA A 21 25.35 10.08 18.25
C ALA A 21 24.91 11.50 17.85
N GLY A 22 24.43 12.28 18.82
CA GLY A 22 24.14 13.71 18.64
C GLY A 22 22.71 14.04 18.19
N LEU A 23 21.82 13.07 18.05
CA LEU A 23 20.39 13.32 17.81
C LEU A 23 19.77 14.06 18.99
N LYS A 24 18.94 15.06 18.70
CA LYS A 24 18.26 15.89 19.69
C LYS A 24 16.75 15.71 19.68
N ALA A 25 16.20 15.27 18.55
CA ALA A 25 14.77 15.12 18.38
C ALA A 25 14.11 13.99 19.19
N PRO A 26 14.74 12.81 19.45
CA PRO A 26 14.01 11.65 19.99
C PRO A 26 13.21 11.90 21.26
N ALA A 27 13.74 12.72 22.20
CA ALA A 27 13.00 13.04 23.43
C ALA A 27 11.72 13.84 23.15
N ARG A 28 11.81 14.83 22.27
CA ARG A 28 10.66 15.66 21.87
C ARG A 28 9.67 14.90 20.99
N ASP A 29 10.18 14.00 20.14
CA ASP A 29 9.34 13.15 19.30
C ASP A 29 8.46 12.22 20.14
N LEU A 30 8.97 11.69 21.26
CA LEU A 30 8.17 10.89 22.19
C LEU A 30 7.00 11.70 22.77
N GLU A 31 7.26 12.94 23.19
CA GLU A 31 6.21 13.83 23.71
C GLU A 31 5.16 14.16 22.64
N THR A 32 5.63 14.45 21.43
CA THR A 32 4.76 14.74 20.27
C THR A 32 3.91 13.52 19.92
N MET A 33 4.52 12.35 19.81
CA MET A 33 3.80 11.12 19.49
C MET A 33 2.82 10.74 20.61
N LYS A 34 3.22 10.94 21.88
CA LYS A 34 2.29 10.77 23.00
C LYS A 34 1.07 11.69 22.88
N THR A 35 1.27 12.95 22.53
CA THR A 35 0.17 13.91 22.32
C THR A 35 -0.78 13.45 21.21
N ILE A 36 -0.23 12.95 20.10
CA ILE A 36 -1.03 12.37 19.02
C ILE A 36 -1.85 11.20 19.54
N LEU A 37 -1.21 10.24 20.19
CA LEU A 37 -1.85 8.99 20.60
C LEU A 37 -2.82 9.17 21.77
N ASP A 38 -2.58 10.12 22.67
CA ASP A 38 -3.54 10.51 23.71
C ASP A 38 -4.85 11.04 23.09
N ALA A 39 -4.77 11.78 21.97
CA ALA A 39 -5.95 12.25 21.23
C ALA A 39 -6.75 11.11 20.58
N TYR A 40 -6.14 9.94 20.38
CA TYR A 40 -6.76 8.70 19.93
C TYR A 40 -7.02 7.71 21.08
N GLU A 41 -6.92 8.15 22.33
CA GLU A 41 -7.23 7.39 23.55
C GLU A 41 -6.29 6.20 23.81
N PHE A 42 -5.02 6.28 23.39
CA PHE A 42 -4.00 5.28 23.71
C PHE A 42 -3.41 5.49 25.10
N SER A 43 -3.17 4.38 25.80
CA SER A 43 -2.30 4.35 26.98
C SER A 43 -0.85 4.20 26.52
N CYS A 44 -0.04 5.24 26.72
CA CYS A 44 1.33 5.30 26.22
C CYS A 44 2.35 4.93 27.29
N THR A 45 3.27 4.01 26.97
CA THR A 45 4.50 3.75 27.73
C THR A 45 5.67 4.35 26.95
N ALA A 46 6.30 5.40 27.49
CA ALA A 46 7.46 6.04 26.88
C ALA A 46 8.75 5.60 27.56
N VAL A 47 9.74 5.17 26.77
CA VAL A 47 11.06 4.73 27.23
C VAL A 47 12.11 5.57 26.53
N GLN A 48 12.63 6.56 27.28
CA GLN A 48 13.72 7.41 26.81
C GLN A 48 15.07 6.78 27.15
N ASN A 49 16.06 6.96 26.29
CA ASN A 49 17.38 6.33 26.43
C ASN A 49 17.30 4.81 26.57
N ALA A 50 16.43 4.23 25.74
CA ALA A 50 16.07 2.81 25.84
C ALA A 50 17.25 1.92 25.45
N THR A 51 17.68 1.05 26.36
CA THR A 51 18.66 0.00 26.07
C THR A 51 18.01 -1.15 25.32
N ARG A 52 18.82 -1.97 24.61
CA ARG A 52 18.33 -3.16 23.93
C ARG A 52 17.45 -4.03 24.85
N GLY A 53 17.93 -4.35 26.05
CA GLY A 53 17.18 -5.17 27.01
C GLY A 53 15.83 -4.57 27.36
N GLN A 54 15.78 -3.26 27.66
CA GLN A 54 14.54 -2.57 27.98
C GLN A 54 13.54 -2.61 26.82
N ILE A 55 13.99 -2.41 25.58
CA ILE A 55 13.11 -2.47 24.40
C ILE A 55 12.47 -3.86 24.28
N LEU A 56 13.29 -4.93 24.36
CA LEU A 56 12.81 -6.30 24.24
C LEU A 56 11.86 -6.68 25.40
N ASP A 57 12.17 -6.28 26.62
CA ASP A 57 11.31 -6.51 27.79
C ASP A 57 9.93 -5.84 27.64
N HIS A 58 9.88 -4.61 27.11
CA HIS A 58 8.63 -3.92 26.85
C HIS A 58 7.83 -4.58 25.72
N LEU A 59 8.48 -5.05 24.64
CA LEU A 59 7.82 -5.81 23.59
C LEU A 59 7.22 -7.12 24.13
N GLU A 60 7.96 -7.86 24.97
CA GLU A 60 7.43 -9.04 25.67
C GLU A 60 6.24 -8.68 26.58
N GLY A 61 6.29 -7.55 27.26
CA GLY A 61 5.19 -7.06 28.07
C GLY A 61 3.92 -6.82 27.25
N ILE A 62 4.06 -6.23 26.06
CA ILE A 62 2.95 -6.04 25.11
C ILE A 62 2.39 -7.38 24.68
N ILE A 63 3.24 -8.33 24.25
CA ILE A 63 2.80 -9.66 23.82
C ILE A 63 1.97 -10.35 24.92
N LYS A 64 2.41 -10.28 26.17
CA LYS A 64 1.72 -10.90 27.30
C LYS A 64 0.36 -10.29 27.62
N THR A 65 0.20 -9.00 27.39
CA THR A 65 -1.00 -8.25 27.84
C THR A 65 -2.00 -7.95 26.71
N THR A 66 -1.63 -8.19 25.45
CA THR A 66 -2.48 -7.91 24.28
C THR A 66 -3.54 -8.99 24.07
N ASN A 67 -4.76 -8.54 23.76
CA ASN A 67 -5.92 -9.38 23.41
C ASN A 67 -6.39 -9.07 21.96
N ALA A 68 -7.25 -9.92 21.41
CA ALA A 68 -7.68 -9.86 20.00
C ALA A 68 -8.39 -8.55 19.59
N THR A 69 -9.01 -7.85 20.53
CA THR A 69 -9.72 -6.59 20.27
C THR A 69 -8.86 -5.35 20.52
N ASP A 70 -7.62 -5.51 20.99
CA ASP A 70 -6.75 -4.39 21.33
C ASP A 70 -6.12 -3.75 20.09
N ALA A 71 -5.79 -2.46 20.20
CA ALA A 71 -4.96 -1.76 19.23
C ALA A 71 -3.57 -1.51 19.82
N VAL A 72 -2.52 -1.80 19.06
CA VAL A 72 -1.13 -1.66 19.48
C VAL A 72 -0.38 -0.74 18.55
N VAL A 73 0.36 0.23 19.11
CA VAL A 73 1.31 1.07 18.37
C VAL A 73 2.70 0.85 18.97
N VAL A 74 3.68 0.62 18.11
CA VAL A 74 5.10 0.64 18.46
C VAL A 74 5.75 1.78 17.68
N TYR A 75 6.36 2.72 18.38
CA TYR A 75 7.05 3.86 17.80
C TYR A 75 8.50 3.87 18.23
N PHE A 76 9.40 4.11 17.28
CA PHE A 76 10.83 4.27 17.53
C PHE A 76 11.34 5.57 16.90
N SER A 77 12.06 6.38 17.67
CA SER A 77 12.82 7.54 17.19
C SER A 77 14.29 7.41 17.60
N GLY A 78 15.20 7.41 16.62
CA GLY A 78 16.61 7.19 16.83
C GLY A 78 17.38 6.96 15.54
N HIS A 79 18.55 6.35 15.62
CA HIS A 79 19.31 5.88 14.48
C HIS A 79 18.93 4.44 14.08
N GLY A 80 19.08 4.14 12.78
CA GLY A 80 19.11 2.78 12.26
C GLY A 80 20.44 2.47 11.61
N GLY A 81 20.77 1.20 11.50
CA GLY A 81 21.99 0.69 10.85
C GLY A 81 21.63 -0.26 9.70
N LEU A 82 22.51 -0.33 8.71
CA LEU A 82 22.45 -1.26 7.59
C LEU A 82 23.82 -1.90 7.38
N VAL A 83 23.86 -3.21 7.23
CA VAL A 83 25.07 -3.98 6.91
C VAL A 83 24.85 -4.78 5.64
N GLU A 84 25.75 -4.59 4.67
CA GLU A 84 25.80 -5.35 3.42
C GLU A 84 27.06 -6.22 3.39
N LYS A 85 26.92 -7.52 3.11
CA LYS A 85 28.07 -8.40 2.89
C LYS A 85 28.42 -8.39 1.41
N THR A 86 29.51 -7.73 1.05
CA THR A 86 30.01 -7.68 -0.33
C THR A 86 31.04 -8.78 -0.57
N GLY A 87 30.93 -9.50 -1.70
CA GLY A 87 32.03 -10.33 -2.22
C GLY A 87 31.82 -11.82 -2.33
N GLU A 88 30.64 -12.37 -2.03
CA GLU A 88 30.34 -13.79 -2.27
C GLU A 88 29.31 -13.96 -3.40
N VAL A 89 29.42 -15.08 -4.14
CA VAL A 89 28.53 -15.41 -5.30
C VAL A 89 27.05 -15.58 -4.87
N ASN A 90 26.80 -15.73 -3.55
CA ASN A 90 25.49 -15.70 -2.92
C ASN A 90 25.43 -14.49 -1.98
N ALA A 91 25.08 -13.31 -2.50
CA ALA A 91 24.93 -12.10 -1.71
C ALA A 91 23.87 -12.33 -0.61
N ILE A 92 24.30 -12.36 0.64
CA ILE A 92 23.37 -12.31 1.79
C ILE A 92 22.71 -10.95 1.74
N ARG A 93 21.39 -10.90 1.88
CA ARG A 93 20.66 -9.64 1.87
C ARG A 93 21.22 -8.67 2.92
N PRO A 94 21.09 -7.35 2.67
CA PRO A 94 21.40 -6.34 3.68
C PRO A 94 20.58 -6.55 4.95
N VAL A 95 21.22 -6.48 6.12
CA VAL A 95 20.56 -6.58 7.42
C VAL A 95 20.40 -5.19 8.01
N GLN A 96 19.18 -4.82 8.37
CA GLN A 96 18.90 -3.58 9.07
C GLN A 96 18.75 -3.82 10.56
N PHE A 97 19.03 -2.78 11.35
CA PHE A 97 18.87 -2.85 12.79
C PHE A 97 18.59 -1.48 13.39
N LEU A 98 17.82 -1.45 14.46
CA LEU A 98 17.65 -0.28 15.30
C LEU A 98 18.87 -0.12 16.20
N ILE A 99 19.22 1.12 16.50
CA ILE A 99 20.35 1.49 17.37
C ILE A 99 19.81 1.92 18.74
N PRO A 100 19.81 1.03 19.76
CA PRO A 100 19.46 1.37 21.13
C PRO A 100 20.48 2.29 21.80
N TYR A 101 20.15 2.79 22.98
CA TYR A 101 21.00 3.73 23.70
C TYR A 101 22.36 3.13 24.12
N ASP A 102 22.39 1.83 24.42
CA ASP A 102 23.59 1.06 24.78
C ASP A 102 24.31 0.42 23.60
N PHE A 103 24.04 0.85 22.37
CA PHE A 103 24.67 0.28 21.17
C PHE A 103 26.20 0.40 21.16
N SER A 104 26.75 1.46 21.77
CA SER A 104 28.20 1.63 21.91
C SER A 104 28.88 0.56 22.76
N ASP A 105 28.10 -0.18 23.53
CA ASP A 105 28.60 -1.26 24.38
C ASP A 105 28.66 -2.63 23.65
N THR A 106 28.38 -2.63 22.35
CA THR A 106 28.52 -3.82 21.51
C THR A 106 29.95 -4.35 21.59
N THR A 107 30.06 -5.66 21.87
CA THR A 107 31.33 -6.38 21.90
C THR A 107 31.20 -7.68 21.09
N LYS A 108 32.33 -8.35 20.87
CA LYS A 108 32.33 -9.64 20.17
C LYS A 108 31.42 -10.66 20.88
N GLY A 109 30.41 -11.14 20.14
CA GLY A 109 29.42 -12.07 20.66
C GLY A 109 28.28 -11.45 21.48
N ASP A 110 28.28 -10.11 21.67
CA ASP A 110 27.21 -9.38 22.35
C ASP A 110 26.81 -8.14 21.53
N PHE A 111 26.05 -8.39 20.47
CA PHE A 111 25.53 -7.34 19.59
C PHE A 111 24.35 -6.60 20.25
N ARG A 112 24.46 -5.29 20.40
CA ARG A 112 23.47 -4.45 21.09
C ARG A 112 22.45 -3.78 20.16
N GLY A 113 22.51 -3.97 18.84
CA GLY A 113 21.45 -3.57 17.94
C GLY A 113 20.23 -4.52 17.99
N ILE A 114 19.09 -4.08 17.50
CA ILE A 114 17.90 -4.92 17.30
C ILE A 114 17.72 -5.11 15.81
N THR A 115 17.98 -6.32 15.30
CA THR A 115 17.88 -6.60 13.87
C THR A 115 16.43 -6.58 13.40
N ASP A 116 16.22 -6.29 12.12
CA ASP A 116 14.91 -6.35 11.47
C ASP A 116 14.26 -7.72 11.60
N VAL A 117 15.06 -8.79 11.52
CA VAL A 117 14.65 -10.18 11.72
C VAL A 117 14.08 -10.39 13.12
N GLU A 118 14.82 -9.95 14.12
CA GLU A 118 14.44 -10.07 15.53
C GLU A 118 13.17 -9.24 15.84
N LEU A 119 13.15 -7.98 15.39
CA LEU A 119 11.98 -7.11 15.56
C LEU A 119 10.73 -7.71 14.90
N SER A 120 10.89 -8.28 13.70
CA SER A 120 9.79 -8.91 12.96
C SER A 120 9.16 -10.06 13.73
N GLN A 121 9.93 -10.86 14.47
CA GLN A 121 9.39 -11.93 15.31
C GLN A 121 8.55 -11.41 16.48
N TYR A 122 9.01 -10.35 17.16
CA TYR A 122 8.22 -9.73 18.22
C TYR A 122 6.90 -9.17 17.66
N LEU A 123 6.96 -8.49 16.52
CA LEU A 123 5.78 -7.95 15.86
C LEU A 123 4.82 -9.03 15.39
N ARG A 124 5.33 -10.16 14.89
CA ARG A 124 4.52 -11.32 14.52
C ARG A 124 3.77 -11.87 15.73
N ARG A 125 4.46 -12.09 16.86
CA ARG A 125 3.83 -12.53 18.10
C ARG A 125 2.76 -11.56 18.62
N ILE A 126 2.92 -10.24 18.38
CA ILE A 126 1.88 -9.26 18.70
C ILE A 126 0.71 -9.40 17.71
N THR A 127 0.97 -9.54 16.41
CA THR A 127 -0.07 -9.66 15.39
C THR A 127 -0.82 -11.00 15.43
N ASP A 128 -0.24 -12.03 16.03
CA ASP A 128 -0.94 -13.28 16.36
C ASP A 128 -1.99 -13.10 17.46
N LYS A 129 -1.88 -12.02 18.26
CA LYS A 129 -2.86 -11.66 19.29
C LYS A 129 -3.92 -10.71 18.77
N THR A 130 -3.54 -9.68 17.99
CA THR A 130 -4.45 -8.67 17.44
C THR A 130 -4.04 -8.28 16.02
N GLU A 131 -5.00 -8.04 15.15
CA GLU A 131 -4.74 -7.55 13.78
C GLU A 131 -4.54 -6.01 13.72
N ASN A 132 -4.77 -5.30 14.82
CA ASN A 132 -4.66 -3.84 14.86
C ASN A 132 -3.31 -3.39 15.40
N VAL A 133 -2.26 -3.61 14.61
CA VAL A 133 -0.88 -3.25 14.96
C VAL A 133 -0.33 -2.25 13.97
N THR A 134 0.26 -1.17 14.49
CA THR A 134 0.95 -0.14 13.71
C THR A 134 2.36 0.04 14.24
N LEU A 135 3.36 -0.11 13.37
CA LEU A 135 4.77 0.19 13.63
C LEU A 135 5.11 1.52 12.97
N ILE A 136 5.74 2.43 13.70
CA ILE A 136 6.22 3.71 13.16
C ILE A 136 7.71 3.82 13.47
N LEU A 137 8.54 3.87 12.42
CA LEU A 137 9.99 3.97 12.51
C LEU A 137 10.44 5.36 12.05
N ASP A 138 10.74 6.21 13.00
CA ASP A 138 11.33 7.53 12.74
C ASP A 138 12.86 7.46 12.90
N CYS A 139 13.49 6.76 11.96
CA CYS A 139 14.92 6.56 11.90
C CYS A 139 15.42 6.53 10.46
N CYS A 140 16.72 6.84 10.28
CA CYS A 140 17.40 6.62 9.02
C CYS A 140 17.69 5.14 8.86
N HIS A 141 17.57 4.66 7.63
CA HIS A 141 18.16 3.39 7.25
C HIS A 141 19.58 3.70 6.75
N ALA A 142 20.58 3.34 7.52
CA ALA A 142 21.90 3.97 7.53
C ALA A 142 22.88 3.53 6.44
N ALA A 143 22.47 3.36 5.18
CA ALA A 143 23.45 3.22 4.08
C ALA A 143 24.41 4.43 3.95
N ARG A 144 24.22 5.51 4.72
CA ARG A 144 25.03 6.72 4.67
C ARG A 144 25.74 7.12 5.97
N MET A 145 25.69 6.35 7.04
CA MET A 145 26.46 6.70 8.25
C MET A 145 27.98 6.81 7.97
N ALA A 146 28.49 6.11 6.97
CA ALA A 146 29.89 6.23 6.52
C ALA A 146 30.21 7.54 5.76
N ARG A 147 29.24 8.36 5.38
CA ARG A 147 29.46 9.61 4.59
C ARG A 147 29.22 10.91 5.36
N LEU A 148 28.65 10.85 6.55
CA LEU A 148 28.50 12.03 7.40
C LEU A 148 29.85 12.33 8.07
N LYS A 149 30.57 13.34 7.57
CA LYS A 149 31.79 13.93 8.18
C LYS A 149 31.49 14.68 9.49
N ALA A 150 30.49 14.34 10.25
CA ALA A 150 30.17 14.95 11.52
C ALA A 150 30.14 13.87 12.60
N THR A 151 31.26 13.70 13.29
CA THR A 151 31.41 13.13 14.65
C THR A 151 30.55 11.89 15.00
N VAL A 152 30.25 11.01 14.06
CA VAL A 152 29.88 9.65 14.39
C VAL A 152 31.19 8.92 14.61
N LYS A 153 31.43 8.43 15.82
CA LYS A 153 32.41 7.36 16.01
C LYS A 153 31.98 6.28 15.02
N THR A 154 32.78 6.13 13.95
CA THR A 154 32.59 5.04 12.99
C THR A 154 32.49 3.77 13.80
N VAL A 155 31.33 3.11 13.72
CA VAL A 155 31.20 1.77 14.25
C VAL A 155 32.29 0.96 13.56
N ASP A 156 33.13 0.31 14.36
CA ASP A 156 34.28 -0.44 13.86
C ASP A 156 33.79 -1.47 12.83
N PRO A 157 34.44 -1.62 11.66
CA PRO A 157 34.07 -2.66 10.70
C PRO A 157 33.91 -4.05 11.33
N GLU A 158 34.65 -4.37 12.39
CA GLU A 158 34.49 -5.62 13.16
C GLU A 158 33.10 -5.79 13.76
N VAL A 159 32.40 -4.72 14.10
CA VAL A 159 31.02 -4.76 14.64
C VAL A 159 30.00 -5.21 13.56
N TYR A 160 30.30 -4.96 12.30
CA TYR A 160 29.42 -5.39 11.21
C TYR A 160 29.40 -6.90 11.02
N ASP A 161 30.49 -7.60 11.30
CA ASP A 161 30.53 -9.07 11.27
C ASP A 161 29.73 -9.66 12.44
N GLU A 162 29.63 -8.97 13.57
CA GLU A 162 28.87 -9.41 14.73
C GLU A 162 27.37 -9.47 14.49
N VAL A 163 26.83 -8.66 13.57
CA VAL A 163 25.39 -8.74 13.19
C VAL A 163 25.06 -10.12 12.63
N PHE A 164 25.90 -10.63 11.72
CA PHE A 164 25.67 -11.95 11.12
C PHE A 164 25.92 -13.08 12.12
N VAL A 165 26.94 -12.95 12.99
CA VAL A 165 27.18 -13.90 14.08
C VAL A 165 25.98 -13.92 15.04
N HIS A 166 25.43 -12.77 15.37
CA HIS A 166 24.24 -12.65 16.23
C HIS A 166 23.05 -13.38 15.63
N ILE A 167 22.74 -13.15 14.34
CA ILE A 167 21.64 -13.84 13.65
C ILE A 167 21.87 -15.35 13.61
N GLN A 168 23.11 -15.79 13.31
CA GLN A 168 23.44 -17.22 13.31
C GLN A 168 23.25 -17.86 14.69
N ASN A 169 23.64 -17.16 15.76
CA ASN A 169 23.44 -17.64 17.12
C ASN A 169 21.96 -17.78 17.45
N MET A 170 21.15 -16.79 17.09
CA MET A 170 19.69 -16.83 17.31
C MET A 170 18.99 -17.93 16.50
N LEU A 171 19.51 -18.29 15.33
CA LEU A 171 19.06 -19.46 14.57
C LEU A 171 19.49 -20.77 15.23
N GLY A 172 20.71 -20.81 15.75
CA GLY A 172 21.29 -22.02 16.37
C GLY A 172 20.67 -22.38 17.72
N ASP A 173 20.25 -21.38 18.50
CA ASP A 173 19.60 -21.59 19.82
C ASP A 173 18.06 -21.69 19.74
N GLY A 174 17.51 -21.60 18.52
CA GLY A 174 16.06 -21.69 18.27
C GLY A 174 15.28 -20.42 18.66
N THR A 175 15.95 -19.33 18.94
CA THR A 175 15.32 -18.02 19.19
C THR A 175 14.71 -17.46 17.89
N LEU A 176 15.35 -17.76 16.74
CA LEU A 176 14.80 -17.52 15.42
C LEU A 176 14.30 -18.83 14.80
N ASP A 177 13.06 -18.87 14.35
CA ASP A 177 12.56 -19.98 13.54
C ASP A 177 13.31 -20.04 12.21
N GLY A 178 14.02 -21.13 11.92
CA GLY A 178 14.80 -21.32 10.68
C GLY A 178 13.97 -21.53 9.41
N GLY A 179 12.66 -21.46 9.50
CA GLY A 179 11.76 -21.67 8.39
C GLY A 179 11.35 -20.36 7.73
N GLY A 180 12.08 -19.87 6.72
CA GLY A 180 11.62 -18.91 5.70
C GLY A 180 10.87 -17.63 6.16
N HIS A 181 11.11 -17.14 7.35
CA HIS A 181 10.19 -16.28 8.11
C HIS A 181 10.40 -14.79 7.94
N HIS A 182 10.92 -14.39 6.82
CA HIS A 182 10.97 -12.97 6.47
C HIS A 182 9.75 -12.55 5.64
N GLU A 183 8.73 -13.40 5.68
CA GLU A 183 7.46 -13.14 5.03
C GLU A 183 6.75 -11.98 5.69
N ARG A 184 6.17 -11.14 4.84
CA ARG A 184 5.25 -10.08 5.23
C ARG A 184 4.38 -10.49 6.39
N ASN A 185 4.26 -9.58 7.31
CA ASN A 185 3.18 -9.63 8.28
C ASN A 185 1.98 -8.82 7.73
N PRO A 186 1.01 -9.44 7.04
CA PRO A 186 -0.09 -8.72 6.39
C PRO A 186 -1.04 -8.03 7.38
N ARG A 187 -0.90 -8.35 8.67
CA ARG A 187 -1.67 -7.76 9.77
C ARG A 187 -0.98 -6.53 10.35
N LEU A 188 0.30 -6.32 10.02
CA LEU A 188 1.09 -5.17 10.46
C LEU A 188 0.96 -4.03 9.46
N LEU A 189 0.78 -2.82 9.97
CA LEU A 189 0.96 -1.61 9.19
C LEU A 189 2.25 -0.93 9.66
N THR A 190 3.19 -0.71 8.74
CA THR A 190 4.47 -0.08 9.02
C THR A 190 4.58 1.27 8.35
N ILE A 191 5.02 2.29 9.08
CA ILE A 191 5.36 3.61 8.57
C ILE A 191 6.84 3.84 8.84
N ALA A 192 7.62 4.13 7.79
CA ALA A 192 9.03 4.48 7.89
C ALA A 192 9.27 5.94 7.48
N ALA A 193 10.19 6.60 8.14
CA ALA A 193 10.47 8.02 7.93
C ALA A 193 11.03 8.33 6.55
N SER A 194 11.78 7.39 5.96
CA SER A 194 12.40 7.56 4.65
C SER A 194 12.53 6.21 3.96
N ALA A 195 12.80 6.24 2.68
CA ALA A 195 13.20 5.06 1.95
C ALA A 195 14.64 4.64 2.34
N GLN A 196 15.04 3.41 1.98
CA GLN A 196 16.31 2.81 2.42
C GLN A 196 17.53 3.61 2.02
N THR A 197 17.53 4.18 0.84
CA THR A 197 18.66 4.97 0.32
C THR A 197 18.61 6.44 0.72
N GLU A 198 17.54 6.84 1.42
CA GLU A 198 17.31 8.19 1.89
C GLU A 198 17.63 8.32 3.38
N SER A 199 17.80 9.57 3.81
CA SER A 199 17.98 9.89 5.22
C SER A 199 16.68 10.43 5.81
N ALA A 200 16.37 10.05 7.04
CA ALA A 200 15.43 10.77 7.87
C ALA A 200 16.13 11.97 8.52
N TYR A 201 15.44 13.07 8.63
CA TYR A 201 16.02 14.32 9.11
C TYR A 201 15.31 14.81 10.36
N GLU A 202 16.09 15.39 11.27
CA GLU A 202 15.59 16.31 12.29
C GLU A 202 15.86 17.75 11.87
N GLN A 203 14.93 18.63 12.15
CA GLN A 203 15.02 20.06 11.79
C GLN A 203 14.54 20.93 12.96
N PRO A 204 15.00 22.19 13.04
CA PRO A 204 14.45 23.14 14.00
C PRO A 204 13.01 23.52 13.60
N PHE A 205 12.10 23.34 14.53
CA PHE A 205 10.72 23.86 14.48
C PHE A 205 10.55 24.85 15.63
N GLY A 206 10.79 26.13 15.36
CA GLY A 206 10.95 27.15 16.39
C GLY A 206 12.29 26.97 17.13
N GLU A 207 12.23 26.87 18.45
CA GLU A 207 13.42 26.66 19.32
C GLU A 207 13.75 25.17 19.53
N GLU A 208 12.91 24.25 19.07
CA GLU A 208 13.03 22.81 19.31
C GLU A 208 13.47 22.05 18.06
N GLN A 209 14.31 21.01 18.25
CA GLN A 209 14.60 20.03 17.22
C GLN A 209 13.51 18.95 17.25
N ARG A 210 12.98 18.61 16.08
CA ARG A 210 11.99 17.54 15.88
C ARG A 210 12.31 16.75 14.63
N SER A 211 11.94 15.50 14.63
CA SER A 211 11.97 14.70 13.40
C SER A 211 10.91 15.19 12.41
N VAL A 212 11.29 15.24 11.16
CA VAL A 212 10.44 15.75 10.06
C VAL A 212 9.18 14.89 9.91
N LEU A 213 9.30 13.55 10.05
CA LEU A 213 8.14 12.65 9.98
C LEU A 213 7.18 12.92 11.16
N THR A 214 7.69 12.95 12.38
CA THR A 214 6.85 13.10 13.58
C THR A 214 6.13 14.44 13.60
N GLU A 215 6.78 15.54 13.21
CA GLU A 215 6.12 16.85 13.03
C GLU A 215 5.00 16.79 11.98
N ALA A 216 5.27 16.15 10.84
CA ALA A 216 4.28 16.03 9.78
C ALA A 216 3.07 15.17 10.22
N LEU A 217 3.30 14.07 10.95
CA LEU A 217 2.23 13.25 11.53
C LEU A 217 1.39 14.05 12.53
N GLU A 218 2.02 14.82 13.41
CA GLU A 218 1.30 15.69 14.36
C GLU A 218 0.34 16.62 13.62
N ARG A 219 0.85 17.31 12.63
CA ARG A 219 0.05 18.28 11.85
C ARG A 219 -1.09 17.66 11.06
N VAL A 220 -0.95 16.43 10.65
CA VAL A 220 -1.99 15.74 9.85
C VAL A 220 -2.99 15.03 10.76
N LEU A 221 -2.53 14.30 11.78
CA LEU A 221 -3.39 13.48 12.65
C LEU A 221 -4.16 14.30 13.68
N LEU A 222 -3.61 15.43 14.16
CA LEU A 222 -4.31 16.33 15.07
C LEU A 222 -5.15 17.39 14.36
N ARG A 223 -5.24 17.30 13.03
CA ARG A 223 -6.03 18.24 12.26
C ARG A 223 -7.52 18.12 12.58
N ARG A 224 -8.15 19.28 12.71
CA ARG A 224 -9.59 19.36 12.89
C ARG A 224 -10.24 20.01 11.67
N ASP A 225 -11.46 19.60 11.36
CA ASP A 225 -12.27 20.24 10.33
C ASP A 225 -12.72 21.64 10.78
N ALA A 226 -13.45 22.35 9.92
CA ALA A 226 -13.98 23.68 10.21
C ALA A 226 -14.97 23.70 11.40
N TYR A 227 -15.44 22.55 11.84
CA TYR A 227 -16.38 22.37 12.96
C TYR A 227 -15.69 21.86 14.23
N GLY A 228 -14.36 21.69 14.20
CA GLY A 228 -13.56 21.23 15.34
C GLY A 228 -13.51 19.70 15.51
N ASN A 229 -14.08 18.93 14.59
CA ASN A 229 -14.00 17.46 14.63
C ASN A 229 -12.65 16.96 14.11
N PRO A 230 -12.11 15.85 14.65
CA PRO A 230 -10.92 15.23 14.08
C PRO A 230 -11.13 14.88 12.60
N SER A 231 -10.14 15.18 11.76
CA SER A 231 -10.16 14.75 10.36
C SER A 231 -9.80 13.26 10.32
N ILE A 232 -10.81 12.39 10.19
CA ILE A 232 -10.63 10.95 10.17
C ILE A 232 -10.40 10.52 8.72
N GLY A 233 -9.16 10.14 8.38
CA GLY A 233 -8.79 9.57 7.08
C GLY A 233 -8.30 8.13 7.22
N CYS A 234 -8.25 7.39 6.11
CA CYS A 234 -7.48 6.15 6.06
C CYS A 234 -5.98 6.48 5.98
N TRP A 235 -5.13 5.52 6.31
CA TRP A 235 -3.68 5.72 6.30
C TRP A 235 -3.14 6.17 4.93
N ARG A 236 -3.73 5.72 3.83
CA ARG A 236 -3.40 6.17 2.46
C ARG A 236 -3.53 7.69 2.33
N SER A 237 -4.65 8.25 2.75
CA SER A 237 -4.92 9.69 2.69
C SER A 237 -4.07 10.48 3.68
N VAL A 238 -3.86 9.95 4.87
CA VAL A 238 -2.97 10.54 5.88
C VAL A 238 -1.55 10.62 5.37
N MET A 239 -0.99 9.50 4.88
CA MET A 239 0.40 9.46 4.41
C MET A 239 0.64 10.30 3.16
N ARG A 240 -0.36 10.44 2.29
CA ARG A 240 -0.30 11.43 1.21
C ARG A 240 -0.10 12.84 1.76
N SER A 241 -0.95 13.28 2.70
CA SER A 241 -0.85 14.61 3.31
C SER A 241 0.47 14.80 4.07
N VAL A 242 0.99 13.74 4.69
CA VAL A 242 2.32 13.73 5.33
C VAL A 242 3.42 13.94 4.29
N ARG A 243 3.38 13.21 3.17
CA ARG A 243 4.36 13.36 2.08
C ARG A 243 4.33 14.75 1.45
N ASP A 244 3.14 15.27 1.15
CA ASP A 244 2.98 16.63 0.58
C ASP A 244 3.60 17.68 1.51
N ARG A 245 3.40 17.53 2.83
CA ARG A 245 3.98 18.42 3.83
C ARG A 245 5.50 18.30 3.89
N ILE A 246 6.02 17.09 3.95
CA ILE A 246 7.47 16.83 3.99
C ILE A 246 8.14 17.32 2.72
N LYS A 247 7.55 17.08 1.55
CA LYS A 247 8.07 17.55 0.27
C LYS A 247 8.25 19.08 0.23
N ALA A 248 7.36 19.82 0.91
CA ALA A 248 7.46 21.28 0.98
C ALA A 248 8.63 21.78 1.87
N THR A 249 9.07 20.99 2.86
CA THR A 249 10.08 21.40 3.85
C THR A 249 11.39 20.61 3.74
N CYS A 250 11.33 19.34 3.39
CA CYS A 250 12.46 18.41 3.29
C CYS A 250 12.29 17.49 2.07
N PRO A 251 12.49 18.00 0.83
CA PRO A 251 12.21 17.24 -0.40
C PRO A 251 13.14 16.03 -0.62
N GLN A 252 14.13 15.82 0.21
CA GLN A 252 15.04 14.66 0.17
C GLN A 252 14.55 13.49 1.03
N GLN A 253 13.48 13.67 1.78
CA GLN A 253 12.90 12.63 2.64
C GLN A 253 11.52 12.23 2.11
N PHE A 254 11.34 10.94 1.81
CA PHE A 254 10.09 10.41 1.29
C PHE A 254 9.57 9.29 2.18
N PRO A 255 8.62 9.57 3.11
CA PRO A 255 8.09 8.57 4.03
C PRO A 255 7.35 7.46 3.33
N GLN A 256 7.54 6.26 3.84
CA GLN A 256 6.97 5.04 3.30
C GLN A 256 5.84 4.51 4.19
N ILE A 257 4.93 3.75 3.60
CA ILE A 257 3.93 2.99 4.32
C ILE A 257 3.76 1.62 3.69
N GLU A 258 3.75 0.59 4.51
CA GLU A 258 3.54 -0.79 4.15
C GLU A 258 2.36 -1.40 4.92
N GLY A 259 1.72 -2.40 4.34
CA GLY A 259 0.51 -3.01 4.90
C GLY A 259 -0.76 -2.38 4.33
N ASP A 260 -1.90 -2.68 4.96
CA ASP A 260 -3.20 -2.22 4.48
C ASP A 260 -3.47 -0.75 4.82
N ASP A 261 -3.04 0.13 3.95
CA ASP A 261 -3.19 1.58 4.09
C ASP A 261 -4.62 2.10 3.85
N THR A 262 -5.55 1.22 3.45
CA THR A 262 -6.99 1.56 3.37
C THR A 262 -7.66 1.59 4.75
N ARG A 263 -7.01 1.06 5.78
CA ARG A 263 -7.50 1.10 7.16
C ARG A 263 -7.57 2.55 7.65
N PHE A 264 -8.66 2.90 8.34
CA PHE A 264 -8.70 4.13 9.09
C PHE A 264 -7.63 4.15 10.18
N THR A 265 -7.16 5.34 10.54
CA THR A 265 -6.07 5.49 11.51
C THR A 265 -6.38 4.74 12.81
N PHE A 266 -5.47 3.85 13.18
CA PHE A 266 -5.55 3.01 14.39
C PHE A 266 -6.82 2.14 14.52
N SER A 267 -7.46 1.81 13.39
CA SER A 267 -8.67 1.00 13.33
C SER A 267 -8.52 -0.18 12.37
N LEU A 268 -9.33 -1.21 12.55
CA LEU A 268 -9.49 -2.30 11.57
C LEU A 268 -10.55 -1.99 10.50
N GLU A 269 -11.34 -0.95 10.71
CA GLU A 269 -12.27 -0.48 9.69
C GLU A 269 -11.50 0.05 8.48
N LYS A 270 -12.01 -0.23 7.29
CA LYS A 270 -11.39 0.14 6.03
C LYS A 270 -12.23 1.14 5.27
N ALA A 271 -11.56 2.04 4.59
CA ALA A 271 -12.20 2.94 3.64
C ALA A 271 -12.71 2.16 2.42
N SER A 272 -13.88 2.53 1.92
CA SER A 272 -14.37 2.04 0.64
C SER A 272 -13.55 2.67 -0.49
N LEU A 273 -13.03 1.85 -1.39
CA LEU A 273 -12.30 2.34 -2.57
C LEU A 273 -13.30 2.84 -3.62
N SER A 274 -13.94 3.95 -3.35
CA SER A 274 -15.02 4.54 -4.16
C SER A 274 -14.59 5.10 -5.52
N GLY A 275 -13.33 4.89 -5.93
CA GLY A 275 -12.78 5.52 -7.14
C GLY A 275 -12.56 7.03 -7.00
N ALA A 276 -12.69 7.57 -5.79
CA ALA A 276 -12.37 8.97 -5.53
C ALA A 276 -10.88 9.23 -5.75
N LEU A 277 -10.60 10.32 -6.45
CA LEU A 277 -9.25 10.75 -6.77
C LEU A 277 -8.88 11.97 -5.93
N PRO A 278 -7.60 12.17 -5.63
CA PRO A 278 -7.18 13.40 -5.01
C PRO A 278 -7.39 14.58 -5.96
N PHE A 279 -7.65 15.70 -5.35
CA PHE A 279 -7.87 16.96 -6.08
C PHE A 279 -6.98 18.03 -5.50
N SER A 280 -6.26 18.72 -6.35
CA SER A 280 -5.38 19.82 -5.99
C SER A 280 -5.80 21.12 -6.68
N PHE A 281 -5.42 22.22 -6.09
CA PHE A 281 -5.59 23.54 -6.67
C PHE A 281 -4.30 24.32 -6.51
N ASP A 282 -3.75 24.76 -7.61
CA ASP A 282 -2.59 25.62 -7.68
C ASP A 282 -3.01 26.93 -8.35
N ARG A 283 -2.53 28.08 -7.84
CA ARG A 283 -2.87 29.40 -8.41
C ARG A 283 -2.33 29.60 -9.81
N GLU A 284 -1.21 28.97 -10.16
CA GLU A 284 -0.57 29.08 -11.46
C GLU A 284 -1.18 28.09 -12.47
N ASN A 285 -1.50 26.87 -12.02
CA ASN A 285 -1.96 25.76 -12.88
C ASN A 285 -3.48 25.54 -12.81
N GLY A 286 -4.17 26.16 -11.87
CA GLY A 286 -5.60 25.99 -11.64
C GLY A 286 -5.96 24.67 -10.97
N PRO A 287 -7.22 24.22 -11.13
CA PRO A 287 -7.71 22.98 -10.54
C PRO A 287 -7.20 21.75 -11.32
N VAL A 288 -6.64 20.78 -10.60
CA VAL A 288 -6.07 19.56 -11.15
C VAL A 288 -6.67 18.35 -10.46
N LEU A 289 -7.13 17.39 -11.25
CA LEU A 289 -7.48 16.05 -10.79
C LEU A 289 -6.20 15.19 -10.82
N GLU A 290 -5.80 14.67 -9.67
CA GLU A 290 -4.65 13.78 -9.54
C GLU A 290 -5.03 12.36 -10.00
N GLY A 291 -5.46 12.27 -11.24
CA GLY A 291 -5.88 11.07 -11.94
C GLY A 291 -5.96 11.34 -13.44
N GLY A 292 -5.61 10.34 -14.24
CA GLY A 292 -5.59 10.43 -15.69
C GLY A 292 -6.09 9.15 -16.37
N ARG A 293 -5.64 8.89 -17.60
CA ARG A 293 -6.07 7.71 -18.37
C ARG A 293 -5.85 6.41 -17.63
N LEU A 294 -4.75 6.25 -16.88
CA LEU A 294 -4.50 5.09 -16.03
C LEU A 294 -5.62 4.86 -15.01
N HIS A 295 -6.26 5.92 -14.54
CA HIS A 295 -7.33 5.88 -13.55
C HIS A 295 -8.74 5.80 -14.18
N GLY A 296 -8.82 5.58 -15.48
CA GLY A 296 -10.08 5.60 -16.21
C GLY A 296 -10.73 6.98 -16.30
N VAL A 297 -9.94 8.04 -16.25
CA VAL A 297 -10.43 9.40 -16.47
C VAL A 297 -10.49 9.69 -17.96
N GLU A 298 -11.63 10.21 -18.40
CA GLU A 298 -11.88 10.62 -19.77
C GLU A 298 -12.35 12.09 -19.85
N ALA A 299 -12.12 12.75 -20.98
CA ALA A 299 -12.59 14.12 -21.18
C ALA A 299 -14.12 14.17 -21.12
N GLY A 300 -14.65 15.14 -20.39
CA GLY A 300 -16.09 15.26 -20.12
C GLY A 300 -16.59 14.53 -18.87
N ASP A 301 -15.78 13.70 -18.21
CA ASP A 301 -16.12 13.12 -16.90
C ASP A 301 -16.40 14.25 -15.90
N THR A 302 -17.36 14.02 -15.00
CA THR A 302 -17.66 14.98 -13.94
C THR A 302 -17.40 14.40 -12.56
N TYR A 303 -16.91 15.24 -11.66
CA TYR A 303 -16.56 14.89 -10.29
C TYR A 303 -17.10 15.92 -9.31
N ALA A 304 -17.56 15.46 -8.16
CA ALA A 304 -17.88 16.29 -7.00
C ALA A 304 -16.64 16.42 -6.10
N VAL A 305 -16.26 17.64 -5.75
CA VAL A 305 -15.11 17.92 -4.90
C VAL A 305 -15.58 18.14 -3.47
N LEU A 306 -14.97 17.38 -2.54
CA LEU A 306 -15.17 17.47 -1.11
C LEU A 306 -13.88 17.91 -0.41
N PRO A 307 -13.98 18.67 0.70
CA PRO A 307 -12.81 19.10 1.47
C PRO A 307 -12.29 17.97 2.36
N GLY A 308 -10.99 18.01 2.64
CA GLY A 308 -10.36 17.10 3.58
C GLY A 308 -10.02 15.73 2.99
N LEU A 309 -9.88 14.75 3.89
CA LEU A 309 -9.49 13.38 3.58
C LEU A 309 -10.69 12.43 3.50
N ASP A 310 -11.87 12.95 3.21
CA ASP A 310 -13.11 12.16 3.16
C ASP A 310 -12.99 10.98 2.22
N GLU A 311 -13.34 9.80 2.72
CA GLU A 311 -13.33 8.55 1.96
C GLU A 311 -14.75 8.14 1.51
N ARG A 312 -15.77 8.86 1.94
CA ARG A 312 -17.17 8.64 1.55
C ARG A 312 -17.75 9.91 0.96
N PHE A 313 -18.52 9.75 -0.10
CA PHE A 313 -19.24 10.87 -0.69
C PHE A 313 -20.37 11.33 0.23
N ASP A 314 -20.37 12.62 0.57
CA ASP A 314 -21.46 13.29 1.25
C ASP A 314 -21.83 14.55 0.46
N SER A 315 -23.03 14.59 -0.10
CA SER A 315 -23.50 15.73 -0.90
C SER A 315 -23.60 17.03 -0.10
N ASN A 316 -23.79 16.96 1.22
CA ASN A 316 -23.86 18.14 2.07
C ASN A 316 -22.48 18.81 2.28
N ARG A 317 -21.41 18.07 2.03
CA ARG A 317 -20.03 18.54 2.17
C ARG A 317 -19.40 18.94 0.82
N GLN A 318 -20.12 18.78 -0.28
CA GLN A 318 -19.63 19.15 -1.60
C GLN A 318 -19.34 20.65 -1.68
N ILE A 319 -18.12 21.00 -2.10
CA ILE A 319 -17.67 22.41 -2.25
C ILE A 319 -17.66 22.87 -3.70
N ALA A 320 -17.52 21.95 -4.66
CA ALA A 320 -17.55 22.26 -6.09
C ALA A 320 -17.94 21.02 -6.92
N GLU A 321 -18.30 21.25 -8.17
CA GLU A 321 -18.40 20.24 -9.23
C GLU A 321 -17.44 20.63 -10.35
N VAL A 322 -16.69 19.65 -10.85
CA VAL A 322 -15.69 19.88 -11.90
C VAL A 322 -15.93 18.93 -13.08
N THR A 323 -15.57 19.40 -14.26
CA THR A 323 -15.58 18.61 -15.50
C THR A 323 -14.17 18.48 -16.03
N VAL A 324 -13.79 17.30 -16.45
CA VAL A 324 -12.49 17.04 -17.05
C VAL A 324 -12.43 17.67 -18.44
N ASP A 325 -11.48 18.56 -18.65
CA ASP A 325 -11.26 19.26 -19.90
C ASP A 325 -10.13 18.62 -20.72
N MET A 326 -9.00 18.29 -20.06
CA MET A 326 -7.87 17.66 -20.71
C MET A 326 -7.36 16.50 -19.87
N VAL A 327 -7.20 15.34 -20.51
CA VAL A 327 -6.75 14.10 -19.84
C VAL A 327 -5.28 13.85 -20.13
N GLY A 328 -4.48 13.87 -19.08
CA GLY A 328 -3.11 13.34 -19.15
C GLY A 328 -3.05 11.86 -18.76
N PRO A 329 -1.86 11.24 -18.79
CA PRO A 329 -1.68 9.85 -18.40
C PRO A 329 -2.09 9.59 -16.95
N VAL A 330 -1.75 10.49 -16.04
CA VAL A 330 -1.85 10.33 -14.58
C VAL A 330 -2.51 11.52 -13.88
N LYS A 331 -2.56 12.69 -14.51
CA LYS A 331 -3.22 13.91 -14.03
C LYS A 331 -4.10 14.46 -15.13
N SER A 332 -5.16 15.13 -14.75
CA SER A 332 -6.10 15.75 -15.70
C SER A 332 -6.40 17.17 -15.29
N ARG A 333 -6.45 18.05 -16.28
CA ARG A 333 -6.95 19.40 -16.08
C ARG A 333 -8.48 19.35 -16.02
N VAL A 334 -9.05 20.10 -15.10
CA VAL A 334 -10.50 20.19 -14.93
C VAL A 334 -10.94 21.65 -14.91
N VAL A 335 -12.21 21.85 -15.21
CA VAL A 335 -12.85 23.16 -15.17
C VAL A 335 -13.96 23.12 -14.12
N LEU A 336 -14.02 24.14 -13.27
CA LEU A 336 -15.14 24.29 -12.34
C LEU A 336 -16.42 24.57 -13.12
N LYS A 337 -17.49 23.87 -12.79
CA LYS A 337 -18.82 24.11 -13.37
C LYS A 337 -19.36 25.49 -13.00
N ASP A 338 -19.04 25.95 -11.80
CA ASP A 338 -19.37 27.26 -11.27
C ASP A 338 -18.08 27.93 -10.79
N TRP A 339 -17.60 28.93 -11.50
CA TRP A 339 -16.36 29.63 -11.20
C TRP A 339 -16.43 30.46 -9.93
N ASP A 340 -17.64 30.88 -9.50
CA ASP A 340 -17.83 31.62 -8.25
C ASP A 340 -17.43 30.81 -7.02
N LEU A 341 -17.33 29.47 -7.16
CA LEU A 341 -16.89 28.57 -6.10
C LEU A 341 -15.36 28.49 -5.94
N ILE A 342 -14.57 29.16 -6.80
CA ILE A 342 -13.10 29.12 -6.77
C ILE A 342 -12.55 29.46 -5.38
N GLY A 343 -13.10 30.50 -4.74
CA GLY A 343 -12.67 30.90 -3.39
C GLY A 343 -12.92 29.84 -2.32
N ARG A 344 -13.93 28.97 -2.50
CA ARG A 344 -14.15 27.82 -1.61
C ARG A 344 -13.08 26.74 -1.82
N VAL A 345 -12.75 26.46 -3.08
CA VAL A 345 -11.70 25.52 -3.46
C VAL A 345 -10.35 25.99 -2.91
N GLU A 346 -9.98 27.25 -3.13
CA GLU A 346 -8.73 27.83 -2.62
C GLU A 346 -8.61 27.73 -1.09
N LYS A 347 -9.70 28.01 -0.37
CA LYS A 347 -9.72 27.92 1.10
C LYS A 347 -9.37 26.51 1.59
N HIS A 348 -9.77 25.49 0.85
CA HIS A 348 -9.53 24.09 1.21
C HIS A 348 -8.27 23.48 0.56
N ALA A 349 -7.60 24.19 -0.37
CA ALA A 349 -6.43 23.68 -1.08
C ALA A 349 -5.33 23.15 -0.14
N ARG A 350 -5.05 23.87 0.98
CA ARG A 350 -4.07 23.44 1.98
C ARG A 350 -4.54 22.27 2.84
N SER A 351 -5.85 21.98 2.85
CA SER A 351 -6.41 20.91 3.68
C SER A 351 -6.53 19.57 2.96
N GLY A 352 -6.14 19.52 1.72
CA GLY A 352 -6.42 18.38 0.86
C GLY A 352 -7.89 18.36 0.42
N MET A 353 -8.14 17.80 -0.72
CA MET A 353 -9.49 17.65 -1.29
C MET A 353 -9.58 16.31 -2.02
N ARG A 354 -10.80 15.76 -2.10
CA ARG A 354 -11.10 14.54 -2.82
C ARG A 354 -12.16 14.81 -3.88
N ALA A 355 -11.96 14.26 -5.07
CA ALA A 355 -12.91 14.33 -6.18
C ALA A 355 -13.58 12.97 -6.38
N PHE A 356 -14.87 12.92 -6.17
CA PHE A 356 -15.70 11.71 -6.31
C PHE A 356 -16.34 11.68 -7.69
N PRO A 357 -16.25 10.58 -8.46
CA PRO A 357 -16.84 10.49 -9.77
C PRO A 357 -18.37 10.61 -9.68
N ARG A 358 -18.96 11.42 -10.56
CA ARG A 358 -20.42 11.62 -10.66
C ARG A 358 -20.97 11.08 -11.96
N LYS A 359 -20.28 11.32 -13.06
CA LYS A 359 -20.63 10.84 -14.38
C LYS A 359 -19.35 10.47 -15.11
N LYS A 360 -19.32 9.28 -15.66
CA LYS A 360 -18.27 8.77 -16.52
C LYS A 360 -18.75 8.77 -17.97
N ILE A 361 -17.80 9.02 -18.91
CA ILE A 361 -18.03 9.03 -20.34
C ILE A 361 -17.09 8.01 -20.99
N GLY A 362 -17.46 7.43 -22.12
CA GLY A 362 -16.60 6.52 -22.88
C GLY A 362 -16.74 5.04 -22.50
N SER A 363 -15.63 4.39 -22.14
CA SER A 363 -15.60 2.94 -21.86
C SER A 363 -16.35 2.53 -20.59
N LEU A 364 -16.62 3.47 -19.72
CA LEU A 364 -17.51 3.36 -18.55
C LEU A 364 -18.73 4.28 -18.77
N PRO A 365 -19.91 3.93 -18.26
CA PRO A 365 -20.26 2.76 -17.44
C PRO A 365 -20.41 1.46 -18.24
N VAL A 366 -20.26 0.31 -17.54
CA VAL A 366 -20.47 -1.02 -18.14
C VAL A 366 -21.87 -1.54 -17.89
N ALA A 367 -22.42 -2.30 -18.85
CA ALA A 367 -23.79 -2.81 -18.81
C ALA A 367 -23.94 -4.06 -17.94
N VAL A 368 -24.83 -4.01 -16.96
CA VAL A 368 -25.15 -5.11 -16.04
C VAL A 368 -26.60 -5.57 -16.26
N ARG A 369 -26.80 -6.86 -16.54
CA ARG A 369 -28.14 -7.45 -16.63
C ARG A 369 -28.64 -7.83 -15.24
N LEU A 370 -29.80 -7.32 -14.91
CA LEU A 370 -30.46 -7.58 -13.65
C LEU A 370 -31.61 -8.58 -13.89
N GLY A 371 -31.58 -9.70 -13.17
CA GLY A 371 -32.74 -10.59 -13.08
C GLY A 371 -33.88 -9.92 -12.33
N LYS A 372 -34.66 -10.69 -11.56
CA LYS A 372 -35.69 -10.11 -10.66
C LYS A 372 -35.06 -9.39 -9.48
N ALA A 373 -34.23 -8.36 -9.77
CA ALA A 373 -33.43 -7.66 -8.78
C ALA A 373 -34.30 -6.80 -7.85
N SER A 374 -33.84 -6.60 -6.62
CA SER A 374 -34.49 -5.72 -5.65
C SER A 374 -34.47 -4.26 -6.13
N LYS A 375 -35.49 -3.46 -5.74
CA LYS A 375 -35.51 -2.02 -6.02
C LYS A 375 -34.23 -1.30 -5.52
N GLN A 376 -33.68 -1.79 -4.39
CA GLN A 376 -32.46 -1.22 -3.81
C GLN A 376 -31.23 -1.43 -4.71
N LEU A 377 -31.06 -2.63 -5.26
CA LEU A 377 -29.97 -2.93 -6.18
C LEU A 377 -30.10 -2.10 -7.48
N ASN A 378 -31.32 -1.99 -8.00
CA ASN A 378 -31.62 -1.14 -9.15
C ASN A 378 -31.20 0.32 -8.92
N GLY A 379 -31.61 0.89 -7.77
CA GLY A 379 -31.29 2.28 -7.42
C GLY A 379 -29.78 2.53 -7.22
N ARG A 380 -29.06 1.54 -6.67
CA ARG A 380 -27.61 1.64 -6.49
C ARG A 380 -26.86 1.58 -7.82
N ILE A 381 -27.29 0.75 -8.76
CA ILE A 381 -26.70 0.69 -10.11
C ILE A 381 -26.99 1.98 -10.88
N ASP A 382 -28.23 2.49 -10.83
CA ASP A 382 -28.57 3.77 -11.47
C ASP A 382 -27.79 4.97 -10.90
N GLY A 383 -27.35 4.88 -9.65
CA GLY A 383 -26.54 5.89 -8.99
C GLY A 383 -25.02 5.70 -9.17
N SER A 384 -24.57 4.59 -9.76
CA SER A 384 -23.16 4.31 -9.96
C SER A 384 -22.60 5.05 -11.20
N PRO A 385 -21.47 5.71 -11.11
CA PRO A 385 -20.80 6.28 -12.29
C PRO A 385 -20.13 5.21 -13.18
N PHE A 386 -19.98 3.99 -12.70
CA PHE A 386 -19.27 2.89 -13.38
C PHE A 386 -20.18 1.84 -14.00
N LEU A 387 -21.46 1.84 -13.65
CA LEU A 387 -22.40 0.81 -14.03
C LEU A 387 -23.64 1.41 -14.71
N CYS A 388 -24.20 0.66 -15.64
CA CYS A 388 -25.53 0.94 -16.21
C CYS A 388 -26.33 -0.36 -16.35
N LYS A 389 -27.63 -0.27 -16.50
CA LYS A 389 -28.47 -1.44 -16.80
C LYS A 389 -28.28 -1.83 -18.26
N ALA A 390 -28.14 -3.14 -18.49
CA ALA A 390 -28.16 -3.69 -19.83
C ALA A 390 -29.56 -3.53 -20.44
N GLU A 391 -29.65 -3.19 -21.71
CA GLU A 391 -30.89 -3.21 -22.47
C GLU A 391 -31.33 -4.64 -22.78
N ASP A 392 -32.63 -4.85 -23.06
CA ASP A 392 -33.18 -6.18 -23.31
C ASP A 392 -32.54 -6.85 -24.55
N ASN A 393 -32.11 -6.07 -25.52
CA ASN A 393 -31.46 -6.51 -26.75
C ASN A 393 -29.94 -6.68 -26.62
N ASP A 394 -29.36 -6.36 -25.47
CA ASP A 394 -27.93 -6.50 -25.25
C ASP A 394 -27.55 -7.99 -25.14
N THR A 395 -26.90 -8.52 -26.16
CA THR A 395 -26.63 -9.95 -26.27
C THR A 395 -25.51 -10.38 -25.29
N PHE A 396 -24.60 -9.48 -24.97
CA PHE A 396 -23.41 -9.77 -24.14
C PHE A 396 -23.21 -8.69 -23.06
N PRO A 397 -24.04 -8.69 -22.00
CA PRO A 397 -23.81 -7.77 -20.90
C PRO A 397 -22.49 -8.10 -20.21
N PHE A 398 -21.87 -7.10 -19.60
CA PHE A 398 -20.63 -7.27 -18.85
C PHE A 398 -20.77 -8.28 -17.70
N ALA A 399 -21.87 -8.18 -16.97
CA ALA A 399 -22.20 -9.08 -15.88
C ALA A 399 -23.70 -9.33 -15.82
N THR A 400 -24.08 -10.45 -15.21
CA THR A 400 -25.49 -10.80 -14.96
C THR A 400 -25.68 -11.13 -13.49
N ILE A 401 -26.71 -10.54 -12.88
CA ILE A 401 -27.18 -10.90 -11.55
C ILE A 401 -28.40 -11.81 -11.70
N LYS A 402 -28.32 -13.02 -11.15
CA LYS A 402 -29.39 -14.01 -11.17
C LYS A 402 -29.90 -14.26 -9.76
N ASN A 403 -31.21 -14.30 -9.61
CA ASN A 403 -31.84 -14.80 -8.39
C ASN A 403 -32.11 -16.29 -8.56
N LYS A 404 -31.65 -17.10 -7.64
CA LYS A 404 -31.83 -18.53 -7.61
C LYS A 404 -32.25 -18.93 -6.20
N ASP A 405 -33.54 -19.33 -6.06
CA ASP A 405 -34.15 -19.72 -4.78
C ASP A 405 -33.90 -18.66 -3.69
N SER A 406 -33.09 -18.98 -2.69
CA SER A 406 -32.71 -18.11 -1.57
C SER A 406 -31.37 -17.40 -1.77
N GLU A 407 -30.81 -17.42 -2.98
CA GLU A 407 -29.48 -16.86 -3.28
C GLU A 407 -29.52 -15.83 -4.41
N VAL A 408 -28.60 -14.89 -4.38
CA VAL A 408 -28.26 -14.00 -5.50
C VAL A 408 -26.90 -14.40 -6.01
N GLU A 409 -26.79 -14.67 -7.29
CA GLU A 409 -25.56 -15.05 -7.99
C GLU A 409 -25.11 -13.91 -8.89
N LEU A 410 -23.80 -13.58 -8.84
CA LEU A 410 -23.13 -12.67 -9.76
C LEU A 410 -22.29 -13.48 -10.76
N TRP A 411 -22.62 -13.31 -12.03
CA TRP A 411 -21.94 -13.92 -13.16
C TRP A 411 -21.19 -12.86 -13.98
N SER A 412 -19.91 -13.10 -14.26
CA SER A 412 -19.14 -12.33 -15.24
C SER A 412 -19.21 -12.99 -16.61
N HIS A 413 -19.15 -12.18 -17.66
CA HIS A 413 -19.11 -12.63 -19.06
C HIS A 413 -17.83 -12.15 -19.76
N GLU A 414 -16.76 -11.91 -18.99
CA GLU A 414 -15.46 -11.61 -19.54
C GLU A 414 -14.87 -12.84 -20.26
N SER A 415 -14.11 -12.63 -21.30
CA SER A 415 -13.43 -13.70 -22.07
C SER A 415 -14.33 -14.67 -22.83
N GLY A 416 -15.61 -14.34 -23.06
CA GLY A 416 -16.55 -15.20 -23.81
C GLY A 416 -17.10 -16.39 -23.03
N GLU A 417 -16.65 -16.61 -21.80
CA GLU A 417 -17.17 -17.62 -20.88
C GLU A 417 -17.89 -16.95 -19.70
N SER A 418 -18.94 -17.62 -19.20
CA SER A 418 -19.65 -17.15 -18.01
C SER A 418 -19.04 -17.75 -16.75
N SER A 419 -18.49 -16.92 -15.88
CA SER A 419 -17.90 -17.33 -14.60
C SER A 419 -18.72 -16.82 -13.42
N LEU A 420 -19.01 -17.70 -12.47
CA LEU A 420 -19.68 -17.33 -11.22
C LEU A 420 -18.66 -16.70 -10.26
N LEU A 421 -18.87 -15.43 -9.94
CA LEU A 421 -17.92 -14.67 -9.10
C LEU A 421 -18.39 -14.48 -7.65
N GLY A 422 -19.65 -14.73 -7.34
CA GLY A 422 -20.14 -14.60 -5.97
C GLY A 422 -21.55 -15.11 -5.76
N ARG A 423 -21.84 -15.50 -4.52
CA ARG A 423 -23.17 -15.87 -4.03
C ARG A 423 -23.45 -15.18 -2.71
N TRP A 424 -24.67 -14.71 -2.56
CA TRP A 424 -25.15 -14.05 -1.34
C TRP A 424 -26.49 -14.67 -0.94
N GLN A 425 -26.64 -14.99 0.33
CA GLN A 425 -27.90 -15.51 0.88
C GLN A 425 -28.93 -14.39 0.96
N VAL A 426 -30.18 -14.72 0.65
CA VAL A 426 -31.33 -13.81 0.71
C VAL A 426 -32.29 -14.29 1.80
N THR A 427 -32.58 -13.43 2.74
CA THR A 427 -33.57 -13.73 3.79
C THR A 427 -34.96 -13.27 3.35
N GLY A 428 -35.85 -14.21 3.03
CA GLY A 428 -37.13 -13.91 2.39
C GLY A 428 -36.94 -13.40 0.96
N ASN A 429 -37.80 -12.53 0.47
CA ASN A 429 -37.69 -11.95 -0.89
C ASN A 429 -36.86 -10.64 -0.94
N ARG A 430 -36.05 -10.36 0.07
CA ARG A 430 -35.24 -9.11 0.15
C ARG A 430 -33.77 -9.41 0.26
N VAL A 431 -33.02 -8.80 -0.65
CA VAL A 431 -31.56 -8.71 -0.52
C VAL A 431 -31.26 -7.67 0.57
N ASP A 432 -30.50 -8.05 1.58
CA ASP A 432 -30.09 -7.16 2.66
C ASP A 432 -29.23 -6.01 2.12
N ALA A 433 -29.30 -4.86 2.76
CA ALA A 433 -28.58 -3.64 2.35
C ALA A 433 -27.05 -3.84 2.28
N ARG A 434 -26.50 -4.70 3.15
CA ARG A 434 -25.09 -5.07 3.14
C ARG A 434 -24.75 -5.89 1.89
N CYS A 435 -25.55 -6.91 1.57
CA CYS A 435 -25.38 -7.71 0.35
C CYS A 435 -25.48 -6.84 -0.91
N VAL A 436 -26.43 -5.89 -0.95
CA VAL A 436 -26.54 -4.92 -2.06
C VAL A 436 -25.26 -4.12 -2.21
N SER A 437 -24.69 -3.61 -1.12
CA SER A 437 -23.41 -2.86 -1.17
C SER A 437 -22.28 -3.74 -1.66
N GLU A 438 -22.11 -4.95 -1.12
CA GLU A 438 -21.06 -5.89 -1.51
C GLU A 438 -21.15 -6.27 -3.01
N ILE A 439 -22.36 -6.45 -3.56
CA ILE A 439 -22.56 -6.74 -4.98
C ILE A 439 -22.15 -5.56 -5.85
N VAL A 440 -22.59 -4.34 -5.49
CA VAL A 440 -22.29 -3.13 -6.27
C VAL A 440 -20.81 -2.81 -6.21
N ASP A 441 -20.19 -2.84 -5.02
CA ASP A 441 -18.75 -2.60 -4.85
C ASP A 441 -17.94 -3.59 -5.71
N ARG A 442 -18.39 -4.86 -5.80
CA ARG A 442 -17.72 -5.85 -6.65
C ARG A 442 -17.89 -5.56 -8.14
N LEU A 443 -19.08 -5.17 -8.58
CA LEU A 443 -19.33 -4.78 -9.96
C LEU A 443 -18.51 -3.57 -10.37
N GLU A 444 -18.44 -2.55 -9.53
CA GLU A 444 -17.60 -1.36 -9.77
C GLU A 444 -16.12 -1.71 -9.83
N SER A 445 -15.66 -2.60 -8.95
CA SER A 445 -14.29 -3.13 -8.99
C SER A 445 -14.00 -3.85 -10.31
N MET A 446 -14.93 -4.71 -10.76
CA MET A 446 -14.82 -5.40 -12.05
C MET A 446 -14.78 -4.42 -13.23
N ALA A 447 -15.62 -3.39 -13.23
CA ALA A 447 -15.64 -2.38 -14.27
C ALA A 447 -14.29 -1.64 -14.39
N ARG A 448 -13.72 -1.27 -13.26
CA ARG A 448 -12.42 -0.59 -13.19
C ARG A 448 -11.27 -1.52 -13.59
N SER A 449 -11.29 -2.79 -13.19
CA SER A 449 -10.28 -3.78 -13.60
C SER A 449 -10.32 -4.03 -15.11
N ARG A 450 -11.52 -4.12 -15.70
CA ARG A 450 -11.69 -4.24 -17.15
C ARG A 450 -11.13 -3.03 -17.89
N HIS A 451 -11.36 -1.82 -17.37
CA HIS A 451 -10.78 -0.61 -17.97
C HIS A 451 -9.25 -0.69 -17.99
N LEU A 452 -8.61 -1.07 -16.88
CA LEU A 452 -7.15 -1.20 -16.79
C LEU A 452 -6.60 -2.24 -17.79
N LEU A 453 -7.26 -3.40 -17.92
CA LEU A 453 -6.91 -4.42 -18.91
C LEU A 453 -7.11 -3.95 -20.35
N SER A 454 -8.22 -3.23 -20.62
CA SER A 454 -8.48 -2.66 -21.94
C SER A 454 -7.42 -1.63 -22.32
N LEU A 455 -7.06 -0.76 -21.39
CA LEU A 455 -6.00 0.22 -21.58
C LEU A 455 -4.67 -0.46 -21.88
N ALA A 456 -4.32 -1.50 -21.13
CA ALA A 456 -3.08 -2.26 -21.31
C ALA A 456 -3.00 -2.95 -22.68
N ARG A 457 -4.13 -3.31 -23.28
CA ARG A 457 -4.21 -3.91 -24.62
C ARG A 457 -4.21 -2.87 -25.75
N GLN A 458 -4.64 -1.64 -25.45
CA GLN A 458 -4.77 -0.54 -26.43
C GLN A 458 -3.54 0.36 -26.47
N VAL A 459 -2.77 0.42 -25.39
CA VAL A 459 -1.53 1.20 -25.35
C VAL A 459 -0.56 0.58 -26.34
N GLU A 460 -0.24 1.31 -27.40
CA GLU A 460 0.79 0.89 -28.33
C GLU A 460 2.10 0.65 -27.57
N PRO A 461 2.88 -0.36 -27.98
CA PRO A 461 4.17 -0.62 -27.35
C PRO A 461 5.03 0.65 -27.41
N THR A 462 5.16 1.32 -26.27
CA THR A 462 6.04 2.49 -26.13
C THR A 462 7.49 2.03 -26.00
N SER A 463 8.42 2.94 -26.20
CA SER A 463 9.84 2.68 -25.94
C SER A 463 10.08 2.16 -24.52
N LEU A 464 9.32 2.67 -23.54
CA LEU A 464 9.39 2.24 -22.13
C LEU A 464 8.92 0.81 -21.91
N SER A 465 7.80 0.38 -22.53
CA SER A 465 7.31 -0.99 -22.37
C SER A 465 8.24 -2.03 -22.98
N HIS A 466 8.98 -1.69 -24.03
CA HIS A 466 9.98 -2.57 -24.65
C HIS A 466 11.26 -2.69 -23.82
N GLN A 467 11.58 -1.69 -22.99
CA GLN A 467 12.77 -1.71 -22.15
C GLN A 467 12.68 -2.75 -21.03
N VAL A 468 11.47 -3.06 -20.54
CA VAL A 468 11.30 -4.01 -19.43
C VAL A 468 10.87 -5.38 -19.95
N GLY A 469 11.76 -6.35 -19.78
CA GLY A 469 11.46 -7.77 -19.97
C GLY A 469 10.62 -8.27 -18.80
N VAL A 470 9.55 -9.03 -19.08
CA VAL A 470 8.67 -9.62 -18.06
C VAL A 470 8.60 -11.12 -18.30
N GLN A 471 8.89 -11.90 -17.26
CA GLN A 471 8.79 -13.35 -17.28
C GLN A 471 7.97 -13.78 -16.06
N VAL A 472 6.93 -14.60 -16.29
CA VAL A 472 6.11 -15.19 -15.23
C VAL A 472 6.23 -16.71 -15.35
N GLY A 473 6.36 -17.43 -14.25
CA GLY A 473 6.47 -18.87 -14.25
C GLY A 473 6.18 -19.47 -12.88
N ARG A 474 6.22 -20.80 -12.80
CA ARG A 474 6.09 -21.54 -11.54
C ARG A 474 7.44 -21.75 -10.89
N VAL A 475 7.41 -21.95 -9.59
CA VAL A 475 8.59 -22.40 -8.85
C VAL A 475 8.45 -23.88 -8.54
N ARG A 476 9.45 -24.67 -8.92
CA ARG A 476 9.54 -26.09 -8.59
C ARG A 476 10.91 -26.40 -8.00
N TYR A 477 10.91 -27.01 -6.83
CA TYR A 477 12.15 -27.39 -6.14
C TYR A 477 13.14 -26.23 -5.97
N GLY A 478 12.62 -25.01 -5.70
CA GLY A 478 13.45 -23.82 -5.53
C GLY A 478 14.07 -23.26 -6.83
N GLN A 479 13.58 -23.71 -8.00
CA GLN A 479 14.06 -23.27 -9.32
C GLN A 479 12.90 -22.74 -10.18
N PRO A 480 13.16 -21.75 -11.05
CA PRO A 480 12.16 -21.25 -11.97
C PRO A 480 11.78 -22.33 -13.00
N ASP A 481 10.49 -22.65 -13.09
CA ASP A 481 9.92 -23.52 -14.12
C ASP A 481 9.09 -22.68 -15.09
N THR A 482 9.62 -22.51 -16.29
CA THR A 482 8.98 -21.82 -17.41
C THR A 482 8.40 -22.78 -18.45
N SER A 483 8.40 -24.07 -18.16
CA SER A 483 7.81 -25.08 -19.04
C SER A 483 6.30 -24.91 -19.13
N GLY A 484 5.75 -24.86 -20.34
CA GLY A 484 4.30 -24.72 -20.57
C GLY A 484 3.87 -23.48 -21.35
N HIS A 485 4.78 -22.67 -21.87
CA HIS A 485 4.44 -21.42 -22.57
C HIS A 485 3.81 -21.60 -23.96
N GLU A 486 3.92 -22.75 -24.63
CA GLU A 486 3.32 -22.95 -25.95
C GLU A 486 1.78 -23.11 -25.92
N GLY A 487 1.20 -23.45 -24.76
CA GLY A 487 -0.26 -23.60 -24.55
C GLY A 487 -0.89 -22.57 -23.60
N GLY A 488 -0.11 -21.58 -23.13
CA GLY A 488 -0.51 -20.69 -22.03
C GLY A 488 -0.04 -21.22 -20.68
N LEU A 489 0.17 -20.29 -19.75
CA LEU A 489 0.56 -20.61 -18.37
C LEU A 489 -0.68 -21.09 -17.61
N VAL A 490 -0.64 -22.30 -17.06
CA VAL A 490 -1.69 -22.87 -16.22
C VAL A 490 -1.13 -23.04 -14.81
N ILE A 491 -1.79 -22.45 -13.84
CA ILE A 491 -1.45 -22.46 -12.41
C ILE A 491 -2.54 -23.21 -11.67
N THR A 492 -2.19 -24.02 -10.70
CA THR A 492 -3.13 -24.70 -9.82
C THR A 492 -3.08 -24.06 -8.43
N GLU A 493 -4.21 -23.96 -7.74
CA GLU A 493 -4.27 -23.50 -6.35
C GLU A 493 -3.22 -24.22 -5.50
N GLY A 494 -2.41 -23.46 -4.78
CA GLY A 494 -1.27 -23.95 -4.00
C GLY A 494 0.07 -23.98 -4.74
N ASP A 495 0.07 -23.82 -6.07
CA ASP A 495 1.32 -23.59 -6.82
C ASP A 495 1.99 -22.29 -6.37
N ARG A 496 3.31 -22.24 -6.51
CA ARG A 496 4.10 -21.03 -6.26
C ARG A 496 4.57 -20.44 -7.58
N ILE A 497 4.42 -19.13 -7.75
CA ILE A 497 4.81 -18.39 -8.96
C ILE A 497 5.91 -17.39 -8.67
N PHE A 498 6.64 -17.01 -9.71
CA PHE A 498 7.54 -15.87 -9.69
C PHE A 498 7.24 -14.93 -10.86
N ILE A 499 7.56 -13.65 -10.68
CA ILE A 499 7.51 -12.63 -11.73
C ILE A 499 8.88 -11.97 -11.77
N LYS A 500 9.63 -12.21 -12.86
CA LYS A 500 10.95 -11.63 -13.07
C LYS A 500 10.85 -10.46 -14.03
N LEU A 501 11.36 -9.31 -13.62
CA LEU A 501 11.47 -8.10 -14.40
C LEU A 501 12.94 -7.81 -14.68
N ARG A 502 13.26 -7.34 -15.88
CA ARG A 502 14.59 -6.87 -16.23
C ARG A 502 14.50 -5.59 -17.04
N ASN A 503 15.21 -4.57 -16.62
CA ASN A 503 15.37 -3.36 -17.42
C ASN A 503 16.49 -3.56 -18.45
N ASN A 504 16.11 -3.76 -19.71
CA ASN A 504 17.04 -3.91 -20.84
C ASN A 504 17.35 -2.55 -21.52
N GLY A 505 16.78 -1.45 -21.01
CA GLY A 505 16.98 -0.10 -21.54
C GLY A 505 18.19 0.61 -20.94
N GLU A 506 18.43 1.82 -21.42
CA GLU A 506 19.53 2.69 -20.98
C GLU A 506 19.14 3.66 -19.87
N THR A 507 17.85 3.77 -19.56
CA THR A 507 17.32 4.70 -18.57
C THR A 507 16.70 3.97 -17.39
N THR A 508 16.79 4.58 -16.22
CA THR A 508 16.11 4.09 -15.02
C THR A 508 14.60 4.28 -15.18
N VAL A 509 13.83 3.26 -14.83
CA VAL A 509 12.36 3.25 -14.88
C VAL A 509 11.77 2.87 -13.52
N LEU A 510 10.51 3.25 -13.29
CA LEU A 510 9.71 2.71 -12.20
C LEU A 510 8.80 1.62 -12.74
N VAL A 511 8.71 0.50 -12.04
CA VAL A 511 7.84 -0.62 -12.39
C VAL A 511 6.86 -0.91 -11.27
N THR A 512 5.60 -1.12 -11.63
CA THR A 512 4.56 -1.51 -10.69
C THR A 512 3.86 -2.74 -11.22
N ILE A 513 3.74 -3.78 -10.39
CA ILE A 513 3.08 -5.02 -10.74
C ILE A 513 1.69 -5.01 -10.12
N PHE A 514 0.67 -5.25 -10.92
CA PHE A 514 -0.69 -5.49 -10.47
C PHE A 514 -1.12 -6.91 -10.82
N GLU A 515 -1.80 -7.54 -9.90
CA GLU A 515 -2.58 -8.74 -10.15
C GLU A 515 -4.05 -8.36 -10.35
N ILE A 516 -4.66 -8.90 -11.40
CA ILE A 516 -6.08 -8.74 -11.67
C ILE A 516 -6.72 -10.13 -11.67
N CYS A 517 -7.48 -10.41 -10.63
CA CYS A 517 -8.17 -11.68 -10.45
C CYS A 517 -9.62 -11.44 -10.06
N ALA A 518 -10.55 -12.14 -10.72
CA ALA A 518 -11.99 -12.12 -10.41
C ALA A 518 -12.55 -10.69 -10.24
N GLY A 519 -12.05 -9.73 -11.03
CA GLY A 519 -12.46 -8.34 -11.00
C GLY A 519 -11.83 -7.49 -9.89
N SER A 520 -10.90 -8.02 -9.13
CA SER A 520 -10.09 -7.24 -8.18
C SER A 520 -8.77 -6.84 -8.81
N VAL A 521 -8.29 -5.64 -8.53
CA VAL A 521 -6.95 -5.15 -8.87
C VAL A 521 -6.17 -4.99 -7.59
N MET A 522 -5.05 -5.67 -7.49
CA MET A 522 -4.18 -5.64 -6.33
C MET A 522 -2.75 -5.32 -6.77
N MET A 523 -2.13 -4.35 -6.10
CA MET A 523 -0.73 -4.03 -6.33
C MET A 523 0.14 -5.06 -5.62
N LEU A 524 1.03 -5.72 -6.36
CA LEU A 524 1.98 -6.68 -5.83
C LEU A 524 3.31 -6.02 -5.42
N THR A 525 3.74 -4.96 -6.09
CA THR A 525 4.92 -4.19 -5.71
C THR A 525 4.55 -3.12 -4.69
N SER A 526 5.22 -3.08 -3.55
CA SER A 526 4.88 -2.18 -2.45
C SER A 526 5.99 -1.21 -2.06
N ALA A 527 7.11 -1.21 -2.77
CA ALA A 527 8.27 -0.40 -2.40
C ALA A 527 7.93 1.09 -2.29
N THR A 528 7.23 1.63 -3.26
CA THR A 528 6.70 3.00 -3.23
C THR A 528 5.34 3.08 -3.88
N PRO A 529 4.54 4.12 -3.60
CA PRO A 529 3.31 4.36 -4.33
C PRO A 529 3.48 4.50 -5.85
N SER A 530 4.65 4.94 -6.29
CA SER A 530 5.00 5.11 -7.70
C SER A 530 5.59 3.86 -8.35
N GLY A 531 5.82 2.80 -7.58
CA GLY A 531 6.43 1.55 -8.04
C GLY A 531 7.89 1.39 -7.60
N ARG A 532 8.52 0.33 -8.09
CA ARG A 532 9.92 -0.03 -7.82
C ARG A 532 10.83 0.55 -8.89
N GLU A 533 11.95 1.15 -8.48
CA GLU A 533 12.99 1.62 -9.39
C GLU A 533 13.79 0.44 -9.95
N LEU A 534 13.98 0.40 -11.26
CA LEU A 534 14.89 -0.51 -11.96
C LEU A 534 15.89 0.29 -12.78
N ARG A 535 17.18 0.16 -12.44
CA ARG A 535 18.29 0.77 -13.19
C ARG A 535 18.55 -0.01 -14.49
N PRO A 536 19.28 0.56 -15.45
CA PRO A 536 19.74 -0.18 -16.62
C PRO A 536 20.41 -1.51 -16.25
N ASN A 537 19.99 -2.60 -16.88
CA ASN A 537 20.43 -3.98 -16.64
C ASN A 537 20.09 -4.58 -15.28
N GLU A 538 19.35 -3.87 -14.43
CA GLU A 538 18.89 -4.41 -13.14
C GLU A 538 17.75 -5.41 -13.35
N GLU A 539 17.77 -6.47 -12.52
CA GLU A 539 16.72 -7.48 -12.45
C GLU A 539 16.02 -7.40 -11.09
N TYR A 540 14.73 -7.65 -11.12
CA TYR A 540 13.91 -7.81 -9.94
C TYR A 540 13.06 -9.07 -10.09
N THR A 541 12.99 -9.88 -9.05
CA THR A 541 12.13 -11.06 -9.01
C THR A 541 11.15 -10.92 -7.85
N PHE A 542 9.85 -10.88 -8.18
CA PHE A 542 8.77 -11.05 -7.23
C PHE A 542 8.58 -12.55 -6.99
N GLY A 543 8.38 -12.98 -5.73
CA GLY A 543 8.36 -14.39 -5.37
C GLY A 543 9.75 -14.93 -4.97
N GLU A 544 10.38 -14.29 -4.12
CA GLU A 544 11.76 -14.21 -3.66
C GLU A 544 12.64 -15.45 -3.55
N LEU A 545 13.93 -15.12 -3.42
CA LEU A 545 14.99 -16.04 -3.03
C LEU A 545 14.97 -16.29 -1.52
N ASP A 546 15.11 -17.55 -1.09
CA ASP A 546 15.46 -17.89 0.27
C ASP A 546 16.80 -17.22 0.63
N MET A 547 16.79 -16.46 1.71
CA MET A 547 17.94 -15.63 2.08
C MET A 547 19.16 -16.43 2.55
N ILE A 548 18.92 -17.66 2.99
CA ILE A 548 19.97 -18.54 3.51
C ILE A 548 20.55 -19.41 2.40
N PHE A 549 19.69 -19.91 1.50
CA PHE A 549 20.06 -20.90 0.49
C PHE A 549 20.08 -20.37 -0.94
N GLY A 550 19.66 -19.13 -1.17
CA GLY A 550 19.58 -18.52 -2.51
C GLY A 550 18.59 -19.23 -3.45
N THR A 551 17.65 -20.01 -2.89
CA THR A 551 16.63 -20.72 -3.67
C THR A 551 15.40 -19.87 -3.87
N LEU A 552 14.80 -19.96 -5.05
CA LEU A 552 13.57 -19.24 -5.36
C LEU A 552 12.40 -19.86 -4.59
N GLN A 553 11.78 -19.07 -3.71
CA GLN A 553 10.61 -19.51 -2.94
C GLN A 553 9.31 -19.45 -3.74
N GLY A 554 9.13 -18.40 -4.52
CA GLY A 554 7.88 -18.12 -5.24
C GLY A 554 6.74 -17.67 -4.32
N SER A 555 5.77 -16.96 -4.88
CA SER A 555 4.54 -16.57 -4.19
C SER A 555 3.46 -17.61 -4.38
N GLN A 556 2.82 -18.04 -3.31
CA GLN A 556 1.73 -19.02 -3.39
C GLN A 556 0.50 -18.40 -4.04
N VAL A 557 -0.13 -19.14 -4.93
CA VAL A 557 -1.38 -18.73 -5.59
C VAL A 557 -2.55 -19.49 -4.98
N ASP A 558 -3.49 -18.73 -4.41
CA ASP A 558 -4.67 -19.31 -3.78
C ASP A 558 -5.93 -19.00 -4.60
N TRP A 559 -6.91 -19.90 -4.52
CA TRP A 559 -8.22 -19.61 -5.09
C TRP A 559 -8.88 -18.46 -4.32
N PRO A 560 -9.43 -17.42 -5.01
CA PRO A 560 -10.07 -16.30 -4.31
C PRO A 560 -11.22 -16.78 -3.42
N GLY A 561 -11.13 -16.57 -2.11
CA GLY A 561 -12.08 -17.08 -1.13
C GLY A 561 -13.53 -16.60 -1.33
N SER A 562 -13.71 -15.50 -2.07
CA SER A 562 -15.03 -14.97 -2.43
C SER A 562 -15.63 -15.59 -3.69
N VAL A 563 -14.87 -16.43 -4.41
CA VAL A 563 -15.32 -17.07 -5.66
C VAL A 563 -15.65 -18.53 -5.38
N PRO A 564 -16.89 -18.97 -5.67
CA PRO A 564 -17.26 -20.36 -5.45
C PRO A 564 -16.42 -21.34 -6.27
N LYS A 565 -15.92 -22.39 -5.62
CA LYS A 565 -15.24 -23.52 -6.28
C LYS A 565 -16.29 -24.40 -6.94
N ASN A 566 -16.50 -24.27 -8.23
CA ASN A 566 -17.56 -24.98 -8.98
C ASN A 566 -17.05 -25.75 -10.19
N GLY A 567 -15.81 -26.21 -10.15
CA GLY A 567 -15.16 -26.99 -11.21
C GLY A 567 -14.76 -26.16 -12.43
N ARG A 568 -14.78 -24.82 -12.32
CA ARG A 568 -14.40 -23.90 -13.40
C ARG A 568 -13.03 -23.27 -13.11
N ARG A 569 -12.38 -22.88 -14.19
CA ARG A 569 -11.14 -22.13 -14.18
C ARG A 569 -11.39 -20.62 -14.05
N LEU A 570 -10.44 -19.90 -13.51
CA LEU A 570 -10.38 -18.44 -13.54
C LEU A 570 -9.26 -18.00 -14.47
N PHE A 571 -9.40 -16.81 -15.04
CA PHE A 571 -8.29 -16.15 -15.74
C PHE A 571 -7.74 -15.04 -14.86
N GLU A 572 -6.46 -15.09 -14.61
CA GLU A 572 -5.72 -14.08 -13.90
C GLU A 572 -4.80 -13.32 -14.86
N ASN A 573 -4.54 -12.07 -14.55
CA ASN A 573 -3.68 -11.23 -15.35
C ASN A 573 -2.68 -10.50 -14.45
N ILE A 574 -1.41 -10.61 -14.79
CA ILE A 574 -0.36 -9.78 -14.24
C ILE A 574 -0.18 -8.60 -15.17
N VAL A 575 -0.36 -7.39 -14.66
CA VAL A 575 -0.18 -6.14 -15.39
C VAL A 575 1.03 -5.42 -14.82
N VAL A 576 2.04 -5.21 -15.65
CA VAL A 576 3.23 -4.42 -15.28
C VAL A 576 3.10 -3.05 -15.90
N VAL A 577 3.04 -2.02 -15.08
CA VAL A 577 3.06 -0.62 -15.49
C VAL A 577 4.48 -0.11 -15.38
N VAL A 578 5.01 0.48 -16.46
CA VAL A 578 6.36 1.04 -16.53
C VAL A 578 6.25 2.54 -16.72
N THR A 579 6.91 3.30 -15.87
CA THR A 579 6.90 4.77 -15.91
C THR A 579 8.32 5.33 -15.78
N PRO A 580 8.58 6.56 -16.24
CA PRO A 580 9.88 7.20 -16.03
C PRO A 580 10.16 7.38 -14.53
N SER A 581 11.43 7.27 -14.12
CA SER A 581 11.86 7.33 -12.73
C SER A 581 11.56 8.65 -11.99
N ARG A 582 11.25 9.72 -12.74
CA ARG A 582 10.97 11.06 -12.18
C ARG A 582 9.49 11.32 -11.92
N LEU A 583 8.65 10.32 -12.10
CA LEU A 583 7.21 10.47 -11.95
C LEU A 583 6.79 10.23 -10.51
N ASP A 584 6.39 11.30 -9.84
CA ASP A 584 5.75 11.26 -8.51
C ASP A 584 4.26 10.94 -8.70
N MET A 585 3.93 9.66 -8.65
CA MET A 585 2.59 9.16 -8.94
C MET A 585 2.18 8.09 -7.92
N ASP A 586 0.98 8.23 -7.35
CA ASP A 586 0.43 7.19 -6.49
C ASP A 586 -0.45 6.22 -7.29
N LEU A 587 0.13 5.10 -7.70
CA LEU A 587 -0.57 4.04 -8.44
C LEU A 587 -1.47 3.16 -7.56
N ARG A 588 -1.42 3.29 -6.24
CA ARG A 588 -2.31 2.53 -5.33
C ARG A 588 -3.78 2.88 -5.51
N CYS A 589 -4.09 4.06 -6.05
CA CYS A 589 -5.47 4.42 -6.38
C CYS A 589 -6.09 3.55 -7.49
N LEU A 590 -5.29 2.76 -8.22
CA LEU A 590 -5.77 1.77 -9.17
C LEU A 590 -6.29 0.49 -8.49
N GLU A 591 -5.88 0.23 -7.26
CA GLU A 591 -6.35 -0.93 -6.51
C GLU A 591 -7.86 -0.90 -6.34
N THR A 592 -8.49 -2.03 -6.58
CA THR A 592 -9.92 -2.24 -6.41
C THR A 592 -10.13 -3.61 -5.80
N GLY A 593 -11.07 -3.76 -4.92
CA GLY A 593 -11.42 -5.11 -4.48
C GLY A 593 -12.36 -5.17 -3.30
N PRO A 594 -13.20 -6.21 -3.25
CA PRO A 594 -13.97 -6.57 -2.07
C PRO A 594 -13.09 -7.13 -0.95
N GLY A 595 -11.81 -7.38 -1.23
CA GLY A 595 -10.85 -7.97 -0.31
C GLY A 595 -10.43 -7.08 0.84
N ALA A 596 -10.63 -5.78 0.71
CA ALA A 596 -10.37 -4.85 1.79
C ALA A 596 -11.37 -4.98 2.96
N ALA A 597 -12.54 -5.58 2.77
CA ALA A 597 -13.60 -5.58 3.77
C ALA A 597 -13.71 -6.83 4.65
N LYS A 598 -13.03 -7.92 4.36
CA LYS A 598 -13.06 -9.15 5.16
C LYS A 598 -11.70 -9.81 5.22
N GLY A 599 -10.86 -9.32 6.14
CA GLY A 599 -9.77 -10.09 6.68
C GLY A 599 -10.31 -11.07 7.71
N ALA A 600 -10.89 -12.16 7.27
CA ALA A 600 -11.04 -13.37 8.07
C ALA A 600 -11.32 -14.46 7.05
N ASP A 601 -10.35 -15.29 6.79
CA ASP A 601 -10.42 -16.50 5.97
C ASP A 601 -9.94 -16.40 4.50
N ARG A 602 -8.96 -15.57 4.25
CA ARG A 602 -8.01 -15.92 3.20
C ARG A 602 -6.80 -16.47 3.92
N GLY A 603 -6.53 -17.74 3.70
CA GLY A 603 -5.16 -18.22 3.83
C GLY A 603 -4.32 -17.14 3.18
N ALA A 604 -3.44 -16.52 3.97
CA ALA A 604 -2.74 -15.34 3.53
C ALA A 604 -2.18 -15.64 2.14
N ARG A 605 -2.71 -14.97 1.11
CA ARG A 605 -1.93 -14.81 -0.09
C ARG A 605 -0.70 -14.09 0.43
N GLU A 606 0.35 -14.83 0.56
CA GLU A 606 1.68 -14.29 0.78
C GLU A 606 2.01 -13.50 -0.47
N LEU A 607 1.57 -12.24 -0.43
CA LEU A 607 2.05 -11.29 -1.38
C LEU A 607 3.46 -10.99 -0.92
N ASP A 608 4.45 -11.39 -1.71
CA ASP A 608 5.83 -11.02 -1.48
C ASP A 608 5.92 -9.49 -1.48
N ALA A 609 5.87 -8.92 -0.30
CA ALA A 609 6.46 -7.63 -0.11
C ALA A 609 7.91 -7.84 0.21
N PRO A 610 8.72 -6.92 -0.19
CA PRO A 610 10.05 -6.83 0.32
C PRO A 610 9.98 -6.94 1.84
N SER A 611 10.87 -7.71 2.41
CA SER A 611 11.17 -7.64 3.84
C SER A 611 11.38 -6.16 4.21
N LEU A 612 11.37 -5.79 5.48
CA LEU A 612 11.67 -4.41 5.90
C LEU A 612 12.93 -3.87 5.18
N SER A 613 13.87 -4.75 4.82
CA SER A 613 15.06 -4.39 4.03
C SER A 613 14.77 -4.21 2.53
N GLU A 614 13.92 -5.01 1.90
CA GLU A 614 13.57 -4.85 0.48
C GLU A 614 12.60 -3.71 0.22
N PHE A 615 11.70 -3.47 1.16
CA PHE A 615 10.92 -2.23 1.22
C PHE A 615 11.82 -1.01 1.12
N ILE A 616 13.01 -1.14 1.66
CA ILE A 616 13.99 -0.08 1.82
C ILE A 616 15.02 -0.05 0.67
N ASP A 617 15.33 -1.16 -0.04
CA ASP A 617 16.39 -1.24 -1.08
C ASP A 617 16.11 -0.44 -2.35
N ASN A 618 14.94 0.17 -2.51
CA ASN A 618 14.47 0.54 -3.83
C ASN A 618 14.33 2.01 -4.15
N ILE A 619 15.00 2.92 -3.47
CA ILE A 619 15.02 4.30 -3.91
C ILE A 619 16.43 4.87 -3.83
N GLY A 620 17.05 4.95 -4.94
CA GLY A 620 18.36 5.60 -5.08
C GLY A 620 18.44 6.49 -6.29
N SER A 621 18.90 7.61 -6.05
CA SER A 621 19.68 8.59 -6.80
C SER A 621 18.98 9.86 -7.23
N ASN A 622 19.45 10.87 -6.56
CA ASN A 622 19.61 12.27 -6.93
C ASN A 622 19.44 12.63 -8.38
N SER A 623 18.60 13.61 -8.62
CA SER A 623 19.02 14.70 -9.48
C SER A 623 18.38 16.01 -9.05
N THR A 624 19.23 17.01 -8.98
CA THR A 624 18.97 18.42 -8.82
C THR A 624 17.88 18.91 -9.77
N ARG A 625 17.02 19.74 -9.20
CA ARG A 625 15.93 20.45 -9.88
C ARG A 625 16.44 21.32 -11.02
N ASP A 626 15.69 21.29 -12.12
CA ASP A 626 15.38 22.50 -12.87
C ASP A 626 13.87 22.53 -13.12
N VAL A 627 13.22 23.51 -12.51
CA VAL A 627 11.79 23.76 -12.66
C VAL A 627 11.63 24.63 -13.88
N ARG A 628 11.24 24.05 -15.00
CA ARG A 628 10.56 24.77 -16.07
C ARG A 628 9.36 23.94 -16.51
N THR A 629 8.19 24.52 -16.31
CA THR A 629 6.89 24.13 -16.81
C THR A 629 6.92 23.93 -18.33
N GLN A 630 7.20 22.70 -18.75
CA GLN A 630 6.66 22.15 -19.99
C GLN A 630 5.79 20.98 -19.57
N GLN A 631 4.53 20.99 -20.00
CA GLN A 631 3.66 19.82 -19.94
C GLN A 631 4.32 18.71 -20.77
N THR A 632 5.25 18.01 -20.17
CA THR A 632 5.82 16.81 -20.76
C THR A 632 4.73 15.76 -20.72
N TYR A 633 4.31 15.33 -21.89
CA TYR A 633 3.53 14.10 -22.05
C TYR A 633 4.33 12.99 -21.40
N VAL A 634 3.89 12.54 -20.24
CA VAL A 634 4.52 11.41 -19.55
C VAL A 634 4.08 10.15 -20.28
N GLU A 635 4.98 9.53 -21.01
CA GLU A 635 4.76 8.21 -21.56
C GLU A 635 4.73 7.19 -20.42
N PHE A 636 3.83 6.25 -20.49
CA PHE A 636 3.87 5.04 -19.68
C PHE A 636 3.77 3.82 -20.60
N GLY A 637 4.39 2.73 -20.18
CA GLY A 637 4.30 1.45 -20.86
C GLY A 637 3.48 0.47 -20.02
N MET A 638 2.85 -0.50 -20.67
CA MET A 638 2.15 -1.59 -19.99
C MET A 638 2.50 -2.93 -20.61
N ARG A 639 2.58 -3.95 -19.78
CA ARG A 639 2.73 -5.36 -20.17
C ARG A 639 1.69 -6.19 -19.46
N VAL A 640 1.10 -7.14 -20.17
CA VAL A 640 0.10 -8.07 -19.59
C VAL A 640 0.57 -9.49 -19.83
N VAL A 641 0.57 -10.30 -18.79
CA VAL A 641 0.75 -11.74 -18.85
C VAL A 641 -0.49 -12.38 -18.24
N SER A 642 -1.20 -13.18 -19.04
CA SER A 642 -2.42 -13.86 -18.60
C SER A 642 -2.12 -15.33 -18.32
N PHE A 643 -2.76 -15.89 -17.30
CA PHE A 643 -2.70 -17.32 -17.00
C PHE A 643 -4.05 -17.86 -16.52
N GLU A 644 -4.19 -19.16 -16.64
CA GLU A 644 -5.36 -19.89 -16.17
C GLU A 644 -5.10 -20.38 -14.74
N LEU A 645 -6.01 -20.08 -13.81
CA LEU A 645 -5.99 -20.60 -12.45
C LEU A 645 -7.04 -21.69 -12.29
N ASN A 646 -6.59 -22.87 -11.90
CA ASN A 646 -7.42 -24.01 -11.56
C ASN A 646 -7.42 -24.22 -10.03
N HIS A 647 -8.54 -24.64 -9.47
CA HIS A 647 -8.56 -25.11 -8.09
C HIS A 647 -8.31 -26.61 -8.01
N ASN A 648 -7.83 -27.09 -6.86
CA ASN A 648 -7.66 -28.50 -6.56
C ASN A 648 -8.99 -29.23 -6.34
#